data_1352b46efa7f70c7b8e127a444fd0518
#
_entry.id   1352b46efa7f70c7b8e127a444fd0518
#
_cell.length_a   1.000
_cell.length_b   1.000
_cell.length_c   1.000
_cell.angle_alpha   90.00
_cell.angle_beta   90.00
_cell.angle_gamma   90.00
#
_symmetry.space_group_name_H-M   'P 1'
#
loop_
_entity.id
_entity.type
_entity.pdbx_description
1 polymer ?
#
loop_
_entity_poly.entity_id
_entity_poly.type
_entity_poly.pdbx_seq_one_letter_code
_entity_poly.pdbx_strand_id
1 'polypeptide(L)'
;MNTLSNKIISITITLLMTLCFVNVDAKELKRNKARQFGLNSPFLLKDLPEGRVKNRLNKLPKKSRDRAMKWMHNFTFAEHDLKHIQIDREGGILYADDFELEEITTGEIEPVDSPQAIDAIQAFTLHSKPGAKNKVYLNFKGHTITGTAWNYSVKSFIARPFDTDGNPNNFGATELTQIAEIWHRVAEDYAPFDIDVTTEKPSTFGPNVGHVLITRNVDANNVNMPSSTAGGVAYVSVWGRTDYHTKYSPALVYYNNLASAPNYIAEAASHELGHNMGLSHDGTSTSSYYTGHGSGFVSWAPIMGVGYYNNVTQWSKGEYTGANQIQDDIGILTTRLTTRSDDHGNTFANPTPLQVDASNKIVSSNPENDPGNLNTFNKGVIETAADIDVFMFESGAGSIEISVTPAWDAFYRTSRRGANLDIEAALYNWTGQLIQKVDPIDETDATIKVTVPAGKYLLTVRGTGNIKVPYSEYGSLGQYFISGSVVASTDNTPPSPNPMGWESSPQAVDRATIAMKAITATDASGTVEYQFVCVAGPNSCVTSKWQANPSYSATNLMAGYSYSYKVKARDAHGNETDLSGLASAITQNNNAPQAFAGSYSTNANTALTINLANNATDADNDPLSFSITKNPGNGSVTLQANGQVIYNPASGFSGSDTFSFNVTDSFGASATATISIQVIASLAAPDAPSNLTSSVLKTLTVTDKGKETSQALIELNWNTSDNATTYNVFRCTEQLTGTRRNKTVSCNYSSTPYKTSSTNNIAESHPGYTVRYKVTACNKAGESGFSNEIRVTP
;
A
#
# COMPACT_ATOMS: atom_id res chain seq x y z
N MET A 1 29.20 -69.10 37.67
CA MET A 1 29.12 -69.59 36.27
C MET A 1 28.09 -68.77 35.53
N ASN A 2 28.58 -68.16 34.52
CA ASN A 2 27.88 -67.48 33.42
C ASN A 2 27.10 -66.19 33.65
N THR A 3 27.83 -65.22 33.34
CA THR A 3 27.50 -63.84 32.83
C THR A 3 26.35 -63.88 31.77
N LEU A 4 25.38 -62.99 31.93
CA LEU A 4 24.59 -62.50 30.82
C LEU A 4 24.45 -60.94 30.97
N SER A 5 24.96 -60.33 29.97
CA SER A 5 25.07 -58.88 29.72
C SER A 5 23.68 -58.24 29.50
N ASN A 6 23.37 -57.21 30.27
CA ASN A 6 22.20 -56.32 30.03
C ASN A 6 22.52 -55.41 28.86
N LYS A 7 21.86 -55.65 27.72
CA LYS A 7 21.70 -54.65 26.65
C LYS A 7 20.40 -53.88 26.92
N ILE A 8 20.57 -52.62 27.29
CA ILE A 8 19.47 -51.65 27.30
C ILE A 8 19.17 -51.31 25.83
N ILE A 9 18.00 -51.79 25.34
CA ILE A 9 17.43 -51.39 24.05
C ILE A 9 16.59 -50.16 24.34
N SER A 10 17.10 -48.96 23.93
CA SER A 10 16.33 -47.72 23.83
C SER A 10 15.34 -47.88 22.69
N ILE A 11 14.06 -48.12 22.98
CA ILE A 11 13.00 -48.07 21.98
C ILE A 11 12.58 -46.64 21.80
N THR A 12 13.15 -46.00 20.79
CA THR A 12 12.62 -44.74 20.26
C THR A 12 11.32 -45.07 19.52
N ILE A 13 10.20 -44.82 20.16
CA ILE A 13 8.89 -44.88 19.49
C ILE A 13 8.81 -43.64 18.60
N THR A 14 9.20 -43.77 17.35
CA THR A 14 8.85 -42.82 16.29
C THR A 14 7.38 -43.09 15.96
N LEU A 15 6.49 -42.24 16.51
CA LEU A 15 5.08 -42.25 16.13
C LEU A 15 5.01 -41.76 14.68
N LEU A 16 5.00 -42.71 13.74
CA LEU A 16 4.66 -42.41 12.36
C LEU A 16 3.14 -42.15 12.34
N MET A 17 2.75 -40.90 12.51
CA MET A 17 1.44 -40.43 12.04
C MET A 17 1.45 -40.56 10.53
N THR A 18 0.92 -41.68 10.03
CA THR A 18 0.51 -41.82 8.65
C THR A 18 -0.72 -40.90 8.51
N LEU A 19 -0.48 -39.61 8.26
CA LEU A 19 -1.49 -38.76 7.64
C LEU A 19 -1.83 -39.43 6.31
N CYS A 20 -2.99 -40.09 6.24
CA CYS A 20 -3.68 -40.26 4.99
C CYS A 20 -3.99 -38.86 4.45
N PHE A 21 -2.99 -38.23 3.81
CA PHE A 21 -3.32 -37.32 2.75
C PHE A 21 -4.08 -38.18 1.73
N VAL A 22 -5.39 -38.06 1.71
CA VAL A 22 -6.12 -38.28 0.49
C VAL A 22 -5.55 -37.21 -0.44
N ASN A 23 -4.48 -37.58 -1.15
CA ASN A 23 -4.18 -36.94 -2.41
C ASN A 23 -5.47 -37.16 -3.23
N VAL A 24 -6.37 -36.19 -3.17
CA VAL A 24 -7.24 -35.92 -4.29
C VAL A 24 -6.22 -35.63 -5.37
N ASP A 25 -5.89 -36.66 -6.19
CA ASP A 25 -5.27 -36.45 -7.47
C ASP A 25 -6.06 -35.27 -8.06
N ALA A 26 -5.46 -34.09 -8.01
CA ALA A 26 -5.93 -32.97 -8.80
C ALA A 26 -5.82 -33.53 -10.23
N LYS A 27 -6.90 -34.13 -10.70
CA LYS A 27 -7.11 -34.39 -12.13
C LYS A 27 -6.66 -33.14 -12.77
N GLU A 28 -5.57 -33.19 -13.53
CA GLU A 28 -5.09 -32.02 -14.29
C GLU A 28 -6.31 -31.36 -14.89
N LEU A 29 -6.79 -30.31 -14.22
CA LEU A 29 -7.92 -29.53 -14.68
C LEU A 29 -7.52 -29.13 -16.09
N LYS A 30 -8.28 -29.58 -17.11
CA LYS A 30 -8.02 -29.23 -18.52
C LYS A 30 -8.03 -27.71 -18.61
N ARG A 31 -6.88 -27.10 -18.37
CA ARG A 31 -6.66 -25.67 -18.49
C ARG A 31 -6.60 -25.35 -19.96
N ASN A 32 -7.65 -24.76 -20.48
CA ASN A 32 -7.57 -24.10 -21.76
C ASN A 32 -6.75 -22.85 -21.57
N LYS A 33 -5.46 -22.90 -21.91
CA LYS A 33 -4.54 -21.78 -21.78
C LYS A 33 -4.96 -20.65 -22.70
N ALA A 34 -5.73 -19.70 -22.19
CA ALA A 34 -5.92 -18.43 -22.89
C ALA A 34 -4.55 -17.77 -23.06
N ARG A 35 -4.37 -17.04 -24.16
CA ARG A 35 -3.12 -16.30 -24.39
C ARG A 35 -2.96 -15.26 -23.29
N GLN A 36 -1.79 -15.25 -22.68
CA GLN A 36 -1.42 -14.32 -21.61
C GLN A 36 -0.52 -13.20 -22.13
N PHE A 37 -0.61 -12.04 -21.50
CA PHE A 37 0.20 -10.86 -21.77
C PHE A 37 0.68 -10.24 -20.45
N GLY A 38 1.74 -9.45 -20.51
CA GLY A 38 2.18 -8.63 -19.38
C GLY A 38 3.43 -9.14 -18.67
N LEU A 39 3.42 -9.09 -17.33
CA LEU A 39 4.61 -9.30 -16.49
C LEU A 39 5.29 -10.65 -16.76
N ASN A 40 4.51 -11.73 -16.79
CA ASN A 40 5.01 -13.10 -16.98
C ASN A 40 4.99 -13.55 -18.46
N SER A 41 4.50 -12.69 -19.36
CA SER A 41 4.39 -12.94 -20.80
C SER A 41 4.64 -11.65 -21.57
N PRO A 42 5.92 -11.19 -21.65
CA PRO A 42 6.26 -9.94 -22.34
C PRO A 42 5.85 -9.97 -23.81
N PHE A 43 5.39 -8.85 -24.33
CA PHE A 43 4.83 -8.74 -25.67
C PHE A 43 5.20 -7.41 -26.33
N LEU A 44 5.14 -7.36 -27.65
CA LEU A 44 5.25 -6.13 -28.44
C LEU A 44 3.86 -5.69 -28.89
N LEU A 45 3.72 -4.43 -29.26
CA LEU A 45 2.45 -3.88 -29.77
C LEU A 45 1.86 -4.70 -30.94
N LYS A 46 2.72 -5.23 -31.82
CA LYS A 46 2.30 -6.08 -32.95
C LYS A 46 1.68 -7.42 -32.50
N ASP A 47 2.04 -7.89 -31.31
CA ASP A 47 1.59 -9.19 -30.78
C ASP A 47 0.20 -9.12 -30.18
N LEU A 48 -0.31 -7.91 -29.90
CA LEU A 48 -1.69 -7.72 -29.48
C LEU A 48 -2.64 -8.04 -30.65
N PRO A 49 -3.78 -8.68 -30.36
CA PRO A 49 -4.82 -8.89 -31.38
C PRO A 49 -5.38 -7.56 -31.89
N GLU A 50 -5.94 -7.59 -33.08
CA GLU A 50 -6.66 -6.42 -33.62
C GLU A 50 -7.88 -6.13 -32.74
N GLY A 51 -8.04 -4.85 -32.39
CA GLY A 51 -9.15 -4.45 -31.51
C GLY A 51 -8.94 -3.07 -30.89
N ARG A 52 -9.80 -2.75 -29.95
CA ARG A 52 -9.89 -1.43 -29.32
C ARG A 52 -8.55 -0.98 -28.67
N VAL A 53 -7.91 -1.85 -27.89
CA VAL A 53 -6.66 -1.54 -27.16
C VAL A 53 -5.52 -1.26 -28.13
N LYS A 54 -5.28 -2.17 -29.13
CA LYS A 54 -4.24 -1.97 -30.14
C LYS A 54 -4.46 -0.71 -30.97
N ASN A 55 -5.69 -0.46 -31.39
CA ASN A 55 -6.07 0.76 -32.11
C ASN A 55 -5.85 2.02 -31.27
N ARG A 56 -6.13 1.95 -29.96
CA ARG A 56 -5.88 3.06 -29.06
C ARG A 56 -4.38 3.33 -28.91
N LEU A 57 -3.57 2.30 -28.68
CA LEU A 57 -2.11 2.41 -28.58
C LEU A 57 -1.50 3.02 -29.85
N ASN A 58 -1.96 2.61 -31.04
CA ASN A 58 -1.49 3.17 -32.30
C ASN A 58 -1.79 4.67 -32.46
N LYS A 59 -2.92 5.14 -31.88
CA LYS A 59 -3.33 6.56 -31.94
C LYS A 59 -2.68 7.44 -30.87
N LEU A 60 -2.05 6.85 -29.85
CA LEU A 60 -1.40 7.62 -28.78
C LEU A 60 -0.10 8.28 -29.28
N PRO A 61 0.23 9.48 -28.75
CA PRO A 61 1.57 10.03 -28.88
C PRO A 61 2.64 9.04 -28.40
N LYS A 62 3.81 9.05 -29.01
CA LYS A 62 4.89 8.07 -28.69
C LYS A 62 5.12 7.94 -27.18
N LYS A 63 5.27 9.07 -26.45
CA LYS A 63 5.52 9.09 -25.00
C LYS A 63 4.42 8.38 -24.21
N SER A 64 3.15 8.64 -24.52
CA SER A 64 1.99 8.01 -23.88
C SER A 64 1.88 6.52 -24.22
N ARG A 65 2.15 6.17 -25.48
CA ARG A 65 2.18 4.78 -25.92
C ARG A 65 3.28 3.98 -25.24
N ASP A 66 4.51 4.51 -25.20
CA ASP A 66 5.63 3.85 -24.52
C ASP A 66 5.35 3.65 -23.03
N ARG A 67 4.69 4.65 -22.39
CA ARG A 67 4.23 4.54 -21.01
C ARG A 67 3.17 3.46 -20.86
N ALA A 68 2.15 3.41 -21.70
CA ALA A 68 1.10 2.40 -21.66
C ALA A 68 1.67 0.99 -21.82
N MET A 69 2.55 0.79 -22.81
CA MET A 69 3.22 -0.48 -23.03
C MET A 69 4.04 -0.90 -21.81
N LYS A 70 4.83 0.01 -21.22
CA LYS A 70 5.57 -0.27 -19.98
C LYS A 70 4.61 -0.62 -18.83
N TRP A 71 3.47 0.06 -18.71
CA TRP A 71 2.52 -0.19 -17.66
C TRP A 71 1.85 -1.56 -17.80
N MET A 72 1.42 -1.94 -19.02
CA MET A 72 0.86 -3.26 -19.30
C MET A 72 1.83 -4.42 -19.00
N HIS A 73 3.13 -4.17 -18.87
CA HIS A 73 4.11 -5.16 -18.44
C HIS A 73 4.29 -5.24 -16.91
N ASN A 74 3.57 -4.44 -16.12
CA ASN A 74 3.65 -4.49 -14.66
C ASN A 74 2.62 -5.44 -14.00
N PHE A 75 1.71 -6.01 -14.78
CA PHE A 75 0.72 -6.99 -14.35
C PHE A 75 0.49 -8.02 -15.45
N THR A 76 -0.08 -9.17 -15.12
CA THR A 76 -0.39 -10.23 -16.10
C THR A 76 -1.88 -10.19 -16.37
N PHE A 77 -2.30 -10.34 -17.63
CA PHE A 77 -3.71 -10.35 -18.04
C PHE A 77 -3.94 -11.32 -19.19
N ALA A 78 -5.15 -11.86 -19.27
CA ALA A 78 -5.58 -12.73 -20.36
C ALA A 78 -6.01 -11.93 -21.61
N GLU A 79 -5.99 -12.57 -22.79
CA GLU A 79 -6.43 -11.92 -24.03
C GLU A 79 -7.87 -11.38 -23.96
N HIS A 80 -8.74 -12.06 -23.24
CA HIS A 80 -10.14 -11.63 -23.08
C HIS A 80 -10.28 -10.31 -22.32
N ASP A 81 -9.35 -9.99 -21.41
CA ASP A 81 -9.34 -8.74 -20.64
C ASP A 81 -9.19 -7.50 -21.52
N LEU A 82 -8.67 -7.65 -22.75
CA LEU A 82 -8.59 -6.55 -23.71
C LEU A 82 -9.95 -5.92 -24.04
N LYS A 83 -11.06 -6.58 -23.73
CA LYS A 83 -12.41 -6.02 -23.84
C LYS A 83 -12.69 -4.97 -22.77
N HIS A 84 -12.10 -5.12 -21.57
CA HIS A 84 -12.34 -4.28 -20.39
C HIS A 84 -11.22 -3.27 -20.17
N ILE A 85 -9.98 -3.60 -20.58
CA ILE A 85 -8.85 -2.67 -20.50
C ILE A 85 -9.11 -1.43 -21.33
N GLN A 86 -8.99 -0.25 -20.72
CA GLN A 86 -9.00 1.06 -21.37
C GLN A 86 -7.64 1.76 -21.17
N ILE A 87 -7.36 2.71 -22.05
CA ILE A 87 -6.10 3.47 -22.02
C ILE A 87 -6.43 4.95 -22.09
N ASP A 88 -6.03 5.71 -21.09
CA ASP A 88 -6.20 7.15 -21.06
C ASP A 88 -5.30 7.88 -22.07
N ARG A 89 -5.35 9.20 -22.10
CA ARG A 89 -4.54 10.01 -23.06
C ARG A 89 -3.05 10.03 -22.71
N GLU A 90 -2.73 9.85 -21.44
CA GLU A 90 -1.37 9.86 -20.95
C GLU A 90 -0.75 8.45 -20.93
N GLY A 91 -1.48 7.42 -21.30
CA GLY A 91 -1.04 6.03 -21.28
C GLY A 91 -1.21 5.33 -19.93
N GLY A 92 -2.12 5.81 -19.08
CA GLY A 92 -2.60 5.11 -17.89
C GLY A 92 -3.52 3.96 -18.28
N ILE A 93 -3.42 2.84 -17.58
CA ILE A 93 -4.20 1.62 -17.82
C ILE A 93 -5.27 1.48 -16.75
N LEU A 94 -6.49 1.24 -17.17
CA LEU A 94 -7.64 1.01 -16.30
C LEU A 94 -8.49 -0.13 -16.80
N TYR A 95 -9.21 -0.79 -15.89
CA TYR A 95 -10.32 -1.67 -16.19
C TYR A 95 -11.64 -0.91 -16.10
N ALA A 96 -12.60 -1.29 -16.91
CA ALA A 96 -13.96 -0.80 -16.86
C ALA A 96 -14.89 -2.02 -17.05
N ASP A 97 -15.54 -2.38 -15.97
CA ASP A 97 -16.15 -3.69 -15.79
C ASP A 97 -17.65 -3.62 -16.06
N ASP A 98 -17.99 -3.88 -17.31
CA ASP A 98 -19.38 -3.95 -17.78
C ASP A 98 -19.94 -5.34 -17.41
N PHE A 99 -20.60 -5.42 -16.27
CA PHE A 99 -21.28 -6.65 -15.82
C PHE A 99 -22.70 -6.69 -16.37
N GLU A 100 -23.03 -7.74 -17.10
CA GLU A 100 -24.43 -8.04 -17.41
C GLU A 100 -25.05 -8.72 -16.19
N LEU A 101 -25.95 -8.01 -15.49
CA LEU A 101 -26.74 -8.59 -14.42
C LEU A 101 -27.77 -9.54 -15.04
N GLU A 102 -27.75 -10.81 -14.65
CA GLU A 102 -28.82 -11.74 -14.99
C GLU A 102 -30.11 -11.29 -14.30
N GLU A 103 -31.29 -11.46 -14.98
CA GLU A 103 -32.58 -11.21 -14.32
C GLU A 103 -32.70 -12.11 -13.10
N ILE A 104 -32.81 -11.49 -11.91
CA ILE A 104 -32.99 -12.20 -10.65
C ILE A 104 -34.31 -12.97 -10.74
N THR A 105 -34.24 -14.26 -11.04
CA THR A 105 -35.32 -15.16 -10.63
C THR A 105 -35.25 -15.20 -9.12
N THR A 106 -36.25 -14.63 -8.46
CA THR A 106 -36.39 -14.60 -7.00
C THR A 106 -36.31 -16.03 -6.45
N GLY A 107 -35.10 -16.51 -6.19
CA GLY A 107 -34.85 -17.63 -5.30
C GLY A 107 -35.27 -17.22 -3.90
N GLU A 108 -35.89 -18.12 -3.17
CA GLU A 108 -36.39 -17.90 -1.83
C GLU A 108 -35.36 -17.16 -0.99
N ILE A 109 -35.67 -15.90 -0.68
CA ILE A 109 -34.97 -15.15 0.37
C ILE A 109 -35.53 -15.73 1.66
N GLU A 110 -34.76 -16.60 2.32
CA GLU A 110 -35.09 -16.98 3.70
C GLU A 110 -35.27 -15.68 4.49
N PRO A 111 -36.33 -15.55 5.30
CA PRO A 111 -36.54 -14.37 6.14
C PRO A 111 -35.41 -14.31 7.17
N VAL A 112 -34.46 -13.43 6.92
CA VAL A 112 -33.42 -13.08 7.89
C VAL A 112 -34.09 -12.23 9.00
N ASP A 113 -33.71 -12.47 10.22
CA ASP A 113 -34.10 -11.62 11.36
C ASP A 113 -33.78 -10.17 11.03
N SER A 114 -34.67 -9.25 11.45
CA SER A 114 -34.55 -7.84 11.12
C SER A 114 -33.16 -7.31 11.47
N PRO A 115 -32.45 -6.67 10.52
CA PRO A 115 -31.12 -6.12 10.81
C PRO A 115 -31.19 -5.15 11.99
N GLN A 116 -30.17 -5.17 12.84
CA GLN A 116 -30.05 -4.21 13.92
C GLN A 116 -29.92 -2.80 13.34
N ALA A 117 -30.73 -1.85 13.82
CA ALA A 117 -30.67 -0.49 13.34
C ALA A 117 -29.31 0.14 13.68
N ILE A 118 -28.60 0.61 12.66
CA ILE A 118 -27.34 1.35 12.78
C ILE A 118 -27.60 2.85 12.60
N ASP A 119 -27.03 3.69 13.45
CA ASP A 119 -27.15 5.13 13.31
C ASP A 119 -26.08 5.73 12.37
N ALA A 120 -26.25 7.00 12.00
CA ALA A 120 -25.34 7.67 11.07
C ALA A 120 -23.92 7.83 11.61
N ILE A 121 -23.73 7.90 12.93
CA ILE A 121 -22.40 7.99 13.53
C ILE A 121 -21.72 6.64 13.35
N GLN A 122 -22.36 5.57 13.73
CA GLN A 122 -21.87 4.21 13.61
C GLN A 122 -21.55 3.87 12.15
N ALA A 123 -22.49 4.09 11.21
CA ALA A 123 -22.30 3.77 9.80
C ALA A 123 -21.10 4.46 9.14
N PHE A 124 -20.66 5.61 9.67
CA PHE A 124 -19.54 6.37 9.13
C PHE A 124 -18.28 6.40 9.99
N THR A 125 -18.18 5.49 10.96
CA THR A 125 -17.01 5.29 11.82
C THR A 125 -16.62 3.82 11.95
N LEU A 126 -17.00 2.99 10.97
CA LEU A 126 -16.68 1.57 10.94
C LEU A 126 -15.20 1.35 10.61
N HIS A 127 -14.55 0.42 11.31
CA HIS A 127 -13.16 0.05 11.13
C HIS A 127 -12.97 -1.46 11.22
N SER A 128 -12.30 -2.08 10.24
CA SER A 128 -11.98 -3.51 10.29
C SER A 128 -10.72 -3.81 11.09
N LYS A 129 -9.73 -2.91 11.06
CA LYS A 129 -8.46 -3.05 11.78
C LYS A 129 -7.89 -1.68 12.14
N PRO A 130 -8.36 -1.05 13.23
CA PRO A 130 -7.86 0.26 13.65
C PRO A 130 -6.35 0.26 13.86
N GLY A 131 -5.67 1.27 13.33
CA GLY A 131 -4.21 1.41 13.45
C GLY A 131 -3.40 0.68 12.39
N ALA A 132 -4.01 -0.05 11.45
CA ALA A 132 -3.30 -0.65 10.34
C ALA A 132 -2.58 0.40 9.48
N LYS A 133 -1.42 0.02 8.95
CA LYS A 133 -0.61 0.89 8.09
C LYS A 133 -1.29 1.20 6.76
N ASN A 134 -1.99 0.23 6.22
CA ASN A 134 -2.77 0.37 4.98
C ASN A 134 -4.22 0.69 5.34
N LYS A 135 -4.90 1.47 4.49
CA LYS A 135 -6.31 1.83 4.68
C LYS A 135 -7.08 1.77 3.38
N VAL A 136 -8.36 1.42 3.48
CA VAL A 136 -9.34 1.59 2.40
C VAL A 136 -10.49 2.43 2.93
N TYR A 137 -10.70 3.57 2.32
CA TYR A 137 -11.83 4.42 2.60
C TYR A 137 -12.96 4.15 1.61
N LEU A 138 -14.07 3.60 2.11
CA LEU A 138 -15.31 3.45 1.36
C LEU A 138 -16.11 4.76 1.50
N ASN A 139 -16.18 5.51 0.42
CA ASN A 139 -16.80 6.83 0.42
C ASN A 139 -18.22 6.79 -0.14
N PHE A 140 -19.21 6.94 0.72
CA PHE A 140 -20.63 7.04 0.38
C PHE A 140 -21.14 8.48 0.32
N LYS A 141 -20.33 9.47 0.75
CA LYS A 141 -20.76 10.87 0.93
C LYS A 141 -20.60 11.73 -0.33
N GLY A 142 -20.25 11.10 -1.45
CA GLY A 142 -19.93 11.83 -2.68
C GLY A 142 -18.55 12.48 -2.63
N HIS A 143 -18.10 12.98 -3.77
CA HIS A 143 -16.74 13.54 -3.89
C HIS A 143 -16.61 14.46 -5.11
N THR A 144 -15.83 15.53 -4.99
CA THR A 144 -15.44 16.32 -6.15
C THR A 144 -14.13 15.79 -6.72
N ILE A 145 -14.20 15.19 -7.91
CA ILE A 145 -13.04 14.65 -8.62
C ILE A 145 -12.48 15.73 -9.54
N THR A 146 -11.28 16.21 -9.24
CA THR A 146 -10.63 17.27 -10.04
C THR A 146 -9.11 17.10 -10.06
N GLY A 147 -8.47 17.43 -11.18
CA GLY A 147 -7.01 17.34 -11.33
C GLY A 147 -6.46 15.92 -11.43
N THR A 148 -7.30 14.89 -11.52
CA THR A 148 -6.93 13.49 -11.64
C THR A 148 -6.88 13.02 -13.09
N ALA A 149 -6.45 11.82 -13.33
CA ALA A 149 -6.49 11.18 -14.64
C ALA A 149 -7.92 10.95 -15.17
N TRP A 150 -8.93 10.93 -14.29
CA TRP A 150 -10.35 10.89 -14.68
C TRP A 150 -10.81 12.17 -15.40
N ASN A 151 -10.13 13.30 -15.17
CA ASN A 151 -10.53 14.62 -15.68
C ASN A 151 -10.03 14.94 -17.09
N TYR A 152 -9.75 13.95 -17.91
CA TYR A 152 -9.18 14.16 -19.26
C TYR A 152 -10.12 14.89 -20.25
N SER A 153 -11.43 14.82 -20.05
CA SER A 153 -12.43 15.47 -20.92
C SER A 153 -13.35 16.44 -20.16
N VAL A 154 -13.45 16.26 -18.85
CA VAL A 154 -14.30 17.04 -17.94
C VAL A 154 -13.43 17.62 -16.83
N LYS A 155 -13.46 18.94 -16.66
CA LYS A 155 -12.61 19.64 -15.70
C LYS A 155 -12.82 19.18 -14.26
N SER A 156 -14.04 18.83 -13.91
CA SER A 156 -14.41 18.35 -12.57
C SER A 156 -15.69 17.54 -12.64
N PHE A 157 -15.76 16.44 -11.90
CA PHE A 157 -16.99 15.70 -11.63
C PHE A 157 -17.42 15.97 -10.19
N ILE A 158 -18.71 16.25 -9.99
CA ILE A 158 -19.32 16.36 -8.65
C ILE A 158 -20.08 15.05 -8.41
N ALA A 159 -19.35 14.00 -8.03
CA ALA A 159 -19.94 12.70 -7.76
C ALA A 159 -20.96 12.77 -6.61
N ARG A 160 -22.15 12.19 -6.85
CA ARG A 160 -23.26 12.20 -5.89
C ARG A 160 -22.99 11.28 -4.71
N PRO A 161 -23.58 11.55 -3.54
CA PRO A 161 -23.59 10.57 -2.45
C PRO A 161 -24.35 9.30 -2.85
N PHE A 162 -24.17 8.25 -2.10
CA PHE A 162 -24.99 7.04 -2.15
C PHE A 162 -26.44 7.42 -1.77
N ASP A 163 -27.39 7.10 -2.62
CA ASP A 163 -28.78 7.53 -2.51
C ASP A 163 -29.68 6.51 -3.21
N THR A 164 -30.44 5.75 -2.45
CA THR A 164 -31.36 4.72 -2.93
C THR A 164 -32.83 5.09 -2.75
N ASP A 165 -33.13 6.12 -1.96
CA ASP A 165 -34.49 6.60 -1.68
C ASP A 165 -34.85 7.91 -2.44
N GLY A 166 -33.89 8.53 -3.13
CA GLY A 166 -34.07 9.78 -3.88
C GLY A 166 -33.87 11.05 -3.04
N ASN A 167 -33.31 10.93 -1.84
CA ASN A 167 -32.99 12.03 -0.94
C ASN A 167 -31.48 12.19 -0.70
N PRO A 168 -30.69 12.69 -1.64
CA PRO A 168 -29.22 12.72 -1.55
C PRO A 168 -28.66 13.63 -0.45
N ASN A 169 -29.49 14.32 0.31
CA ASN A 169 -29.06 15.23 1.38
C ASN A 169 -29.06 14.55 2.77
N ASN A 170 -29.59 13.35 2.88
CA ASN A 170 -29.71 12.63 4.14
C ASN A 170 -29.67 11.12 3.88
N PHE A 171 -29.03 10.37 4.76
CA PHE A 171 -29.03 8.93 4.70
C PHE A 171 -30.17 8.37 5.57
N GLY A 172 -31.12 7.68 4.94
CA GLY A 172 -32.19 6.98 5.61
C GLY A 172 -31.73 5.71 6.33
N ALA A 173 -32.56 5.14 7.22
CA ALA A 173 -32.20 3.94 7.98
C ALA A 173 -31.81 2.75 7.07
N THR A 174 -32.53 2.56 5.95
CA THR A 174 -32.20 1.51 4.96
C THR A 174 -30.81 1.72 4.37
N GLU A 175 -30.46 2.96 3.99
CA GLU A 175 -29.16 3.27 3.42
C GLU A 175 -28.03 3.08 4.42
N LEU A 176 -28.23 3.45 5.68
CA LEU A 176 -27.25 3.24 6.74
C LEU A 176 -26.98 1.74 6.93
N THR A 177 -28.04 0.90 6.94
CA THR A 177 -27.91 -0.56 6.98
C THR A 177 -27.17 -1.10 5.74
N GLN A 178 -27.50 -0.60 4.54
CA GLN A 178 -26.82 -0.99 3.31
C GLN A 178 -25.34 -0.59 3.31
N ILE A 179 -25.00 0.60 3.83
CA ILE A 179 -23.61 1.06 4.00
C ILE A 179 -22.85 0.12 4.91
N ALA A 180 -23.43 -0.27 6.04
CA ALA A 180 -22.82 -1.22 6.95
C ALA A 180 -22.61 -2.60 6.29
N GLU A 181 -23.62 -3.11 5.57
CA GLU A 181 -23.52 -4.38 4.87
C GLU A 181 -22.41 -4.35 3.79
N ILE A 182 -22.33 -3.30 2.98
CA ILE A 182 -21.27 -3.13 1.99
C ILE A 182 -19.89 -3.13 2.67
N TRP A 183 -19.78 -2.38 3.77
CA TRP A 183 -18.53 -2.31 4.51
C TRP A 183 -18.13 -3.68 5.09
N HIS A 184 -19.06 -4.43 5.70
CA HIS A 184 -18.80 -5.76 6.24
C HIS A 184 -18.20 -6.71 5.21
N ARG A 185 -18.79 -6.75 4.02
CA ARG A 185 -18.36 -7.64 2.94
C ARG A 185 -16.96 -7.27 2.43
N VAL A 186 -16.70 -5.98 2.19
CA VAL A 186 -15.36 -5.53 1.77
C VAL A 186 -14.34 -5.74 2.91
N ALA A 187 -14.73 -5.54 4.16
CA ALA A 187 -13.87 -5.79 5.31
C ALA A 187 -13.49 -7.28 5.45
N GLU A 188 -14.42 -8.18 5.09
CA GLU A 188 -14.17 -9.62 5.06
C GLU A 188 -13.17 -9.99 3.96
N ASP A 189 -13.36 -9.50 2.73
CA ASP A 189 -12.46 -9.79 1.60
C ASP A 189 -10.99 -9.43 1.91
N TYR A 190 -10.79 -8.40 2.70
CA TYR A 190 -9.46 -7.90 3.06
C TYR A 190 -9.03 -8.26 4.50
N ALA A 191 -9.82 -9.02 5.25
CA ALA A 191 -9.52 -9.39 6.64
C ALA A 191 -8.16 -10.06 6.84
N PRO A 192 -7.66 -10.93 5.92
CA PRO A 192 -6.37 -11.61 6.08
C PRO A 192 -5.16 -10.69 5.98
N PHE A 193 -5.35 -9.42 5.59
CA PHE A 193 -4.25 -8.49 5.29
C PHE A 193 -4.13 -7.38 6.37
N ASP A 194 -2.95 -6.77 6.46
CA ASP A 194 -2.72 -5.63 7.35
C ASP A 194 -3.28 -4.34 6.75
N ILE A 195 -4.61 -4.25 6.76
CA ILE A 195 -5.37 -3.15 6.19
C ILE A 195 -6.62 -2.85 7.02
N ASP A 196 -6.94 -1.56 7.15
CA ASP A 196 -8.14 -1.07 7.79
C ASP A 196 -9.14 -0.61 6.71
N VAL A 197 -10.18 -1.41 6.49
CA VAL A 197 -11.33 -0.98 5.68
C VAL A 197 -12.22 -0.13 6.55
N THR A 198 -12.46 1.11 6.15
CA THR A 198 -13.17 2.09 6.98
C THR A 198 -14.16 2.94 6.19
N THR A 199 -15.25 3.31 6.83
CA THR A 199 -16.19 4.34 6.35
C THR A 199 -15.83 5.73 6.89
N GLU A 200 -14.88 5.82 7.84
CA GLU A 200 -14.38 7.09 8.33
C GLU A 200 -13.36 7.68 7.36
N LYS A 201 -13.57 8.96 7.00
CA LYS A 201 -12.67 9.63 6.07
C LYS A 201 -11.28 9.83 6.69
N PRO A 202 -10.21 9.28 6.09
CA PRO A 202 -8.86 9.50 6.58
C PRO A 202 -8.48 10.99 6.62
N SER A 203 -7.75 11.40 7.65
CA SER A 203 -7.25 12.78 7.77
C SER A 203 -6.23 13.12 6.66
N THR A 204 -5.52 12.12 6.17
CA THR A 204 -4.55 12.25 5.09
C THR A 204 -4.68 11.09 4.11
N PHE A 205 -4.47 11.39 2.84
CA PHE A 205 -4.41 10.40 1.78
C PHE A 205 -2.98 10.27 1.28
N GLY A 206 -2.57 9.04 0.97
CA GLY A 206 -1.22 8.74 0.52
C GLY A 206 -1.14 7.47 -0.32
N PRO A 207 0.05 6.96 -0.58
CA PRO A 207 0.27 5.76 -1.40
C PRO A 207 -0.44 4.50 -0.89
N ASN A 208 -0.62 4.39 0.43
CA ASN A 208 -1.18 3.23 1.12
C ASN A 208 -2.64 3.47 1.59
N VAL A 209 -3.32 4.44 1.01
CA VAL A 209 -4.73 4.74 1.32
C VAL A 209 -5.56 4.61 0.04
N GLY A 210 -6.29 3.52 -0.08
CA GLY A 210 -7.29 3.32 -1.12
C GLY A 210 -8.50 4.21 -0.89
N HIS A 211 -9.09 4.70 -1.97
CA HIS A 211 -10.34 5.45 -1.94
C HIS A 211 -11.27 4.82 -2.96
N VAL A 212 -12.30 4.15 -2.48
CA VAL A 212 -13.39 3.60 -3.30
C VAL A 212 -14.59 4.52 -3.16
N LEU A 213 -15.05 5.10 -4.25
CA LEU A 213 -16.18 6.03 -4.28
C LEU A 213 -17.43 5.33 -4.80
N ILE A 214 -18.35 5.08 -3.91
CA ILE A 214 -19.67 4.50 -4.23
C ILE A 214 -20.61 5.63 -4.61
N THR A 215 -20.98 5.72 -5.90
CA THR A 215 -21.71 6.87 -6.45
C THR A 215 -22.61 6.44 -7.62
N ARG A 216 -23.33 7.38 -8.20
CA ARG A 216 -24.07 7.16 -9.46
C ARG A 216 -23.16 7.29 -10.68
N ASN A 217 -23.56 6.64 -11.76
CA ASN A 217 -22.90 6.74 -13.08
C ASN A 217 -23.04 8.10 -13.77
N VAL A 218 -23.76 9.04 -13.15
CA VAL A 218 -23.88 10.44 -13.56
C VAL A 218 -23.63 11.36 -12.36
N ASP A 219 -22.92 12.46 -12.58
CA ASP A 219 -22.60 13.44 -11.56
C ASP A 219 -23.79 14.35 -11.19
N ALA A 220 -23.62 15.28 -10.26
CA ALA A 220 -24.66 16.22 -9.84
C ALA A 220 -25.11 17.18 -10.93
N ASN A 221 -24.30 17.39 -11.98
CA ASN A 221 -24.63 18.19 -13.15
C ASN A 221 -25.18 17.37 -14.33
N ASN A 222 -25.52 16.08 -14.09
CA ASN A 222 -25.94 15.11 -15.11
C ASN A 222 -24.88 14.84 -16.20
N VAL A 223 -23.60 14.99 -15.86
CA VAL A 223 -22.47 14.60 -16.71
C VAL A 223 -22.16 13.13 -16.46
N ASN A 224 -22.05 12.34 -17.53
CA ASN A 224 -21.63 10.95 -17.40
C ASN A 224 -20.27 10.83 -16.73
N MET A 225 -20.22 10.02 -15.69
CA MET A 225 -18.97 9.64 -15.02
C MET A 225 -18.09 8.81 -15.96
N PRO A 226 -16.77 8.67 -15.68
CA PRO A 226 -15.88 7.84 -16.47
C PRO A 226 -16.41 6.42 -16.64
N SER A 227 -16.47 5.89 -17.87
CA SER A 227 -17.03 4.56 -18.21
C SER A 227 -18.40 4.29 -17.56
N SER A 228 -19.32 5.22 -17.68
CA SER A 228 -20.62 5.26 -16.97
C SER A 228 -21.56 4.08 -17.21
N THR A 229 -21.24 3.17 -18.14
CA THR A 229 -21.98 1.91 -18.36
C THR A 229 -21.46 0.77 -17.49
N ALA A 230 -20.26 0.91 -16.92
CA ALA A 230 -19.64 -0.10 -16.06
C ALA A 230 -20.33 -0.21 -14.69
N GLY A 231 -20.14 -1.34 -14.01
CA GLY A 231 -20.45 -1.48 -12.59
C GLY A 231 -19.36 -0.85 -11.72
N GLY A 232 -18.10 -1.05 -12.14
CA GLY A 232 -16.91 -0.50 -11.51
C GLY A 232 -15.86 -0.06 -12.52
N VAL A 233 -14.94 0.80 -12.08
CA VAL A 233 -13.83 1.32 -12.89
C VAL A 233 -12.63 1.63 -12.02
N ALA A 234 -11.49 1.04 -12.31
CA ALA A 234 -10.26 1.33 -11.58
C ALA A 234 -8.99 1.36 -12.45
N TYR A 235 -8.02 2.18 -12.06
CA TYR A 235 -6.66 2.10 -12.60
C TYR A 235 -5.93 0.90 -12.02
N VAL A 236 -5.26 0.11 -12.87
CA VAL A 236 -4.59 -1.13 -12.44
C VAL A 236 -3.16 -0.88 -11.96
N SER A 237 -2.72 -1.62 -10.92
CA SER A 237 -1.34 -1.54 -10.38
C SER A 237 -0.93 -0.12 -9.95
N VAL A 238 -1.79 0.59 -9.27
CA VAL A 238 -1.53 1.97 -8.81
C VAL A 238 -1.28 2.06 -7.30
N TRP A 239 -1.63 1.05 -6.52
CA TRP A 239 -1.39 0.98 -5.09
C TRP A 239 0.10 1.13 -4.75
N GLY A 240 0.41 1.92 -3.75
CA GLY A 240 1.79 2.18 -3.31
C GLY A 240 2.55 3.22 -4.14
N ARG A 241 1.98 3.73 -5.24
CA ARG A 241 2.61 4.80 -6.04
C ARG A 241 2.48 6.14 -5.33
N THR A 242 3.50 6.97 -5.42
CA THR A 242 3.48 8.33 -4.84
C THR A 242 2.41 9.23 -5.43
N ASP A 243 1.98 8.97 -6.68
CA ASP A 243 0.93 9.69 -7.38
C ASP A 243 -0.45 8.99 -7.35
N TYR A 244 -0.59 7.89 -6.58
CA TYR A 244 -1.83 7.10 -6.52
C TYR A 244 -3.03 7.98 -6.17
N HIS A 245 -3.00 8.61 -5.00
CA HIS A 245 -4.14 9.40 -4.53
C HIS A 245 -4.40 10.63 -5.41
N THR A 246 -3.36 11.31 -5.89
CA THR A 246 -3.50 12.56 -6.64
C THR A 246 -3.88 12.38 -8.10
N LYS A 247 -3.59 11.19 -8.68
CA LYS A 247 -3.84 10.95 -10.11
C LYS A 247 -4.84 9.84 -10.41
N TYR A 248 -4.81 8.72 -9.68
CA TYR A 248 -5.49 7.47 -10.09
C TYR A 248 -6.59 7.04 -9.13
N SER A 249 -6.87 7.85 -8.14
CA SER A 249 -7.92 7.68 -7.16
C SER A 249 -9.04 8.69 -7.41
N PRO A 250 -10.29 8.38 -7.05
CA PRO A 250 -10.77 7.13 -6.46
C PRO A 250 -10.97 6.01 -7.50
N ALA A 251 -11.05 4.74 -7.06
CA ALA A 251 -11.75 3.72 -7.79
C ALA A 251 -13.25 4.05 -7.74
N LEU A 252 -13.99 3.80 -8.81
CA LEU A 252 -15.38 4.22 -8.96
C LEU A 252 -16.30 2.99 -8.99
N VAL A 253 -17.32 2.98 -8.15
CA VAL A 253 -18.36 1.94 -8.14
C VAL A 253 -19.72 2.59 -8.34
N TYR A 254 -20.42 2.20 -9.39
CA TYR A 254 -21.69 2.81 -9.78
C TYR A 254 -22.87 1.97 -9.28
N TYR A 255 -23.32 2.26 -8.06
CA TYR A 255 -24.34 1.48 -7.38
C TYR A 255 -25.64 1.31 -8.18
N ASN A 256 -26.01 2.30 -8.98
CA ASN A 256 -27.22 2.23 -9.81
C ASN A 256 -27.10 1.28 -11.03
N ASN A 257 -25.88 0.97 -11.46
CA ASN A 257 -25.62 -0.06 -12.47
C ASN A 257 -25.55 -1.47 -11.83
N LEU A 258 -25.51 -1.56 -10.50
CA LEU A 258 -25.41 -2.76 -9.68
C LEU A 258 -26.75 -3.05 -8.97
N ALA A 259 -27.87 -2.71 -9.59
CA ALA A 259 -29.23 -2.84 -9.04
C ALA A 259 -29.43 -2.18 -7.66
N SER A 260 -28.52 -1.35 -7.20
CA SER A 260 -28.43 -0.81 -5.84
C SER A 260 -28.40 -1.89 -4.74
N ALA A 261 -27.93 -3.11 -5.09
CA ALA A 261 -27.87 -4.25 -4.19
C ALA A 261 -26.56 -4.23 -3.40
N PRO A 262 -26.58 -4.23 -2.04
CA PRO A 262 -25.39 -4.11 -1.22
C PRO A 262 -24.31 -5.15 -1.52
N ASN A 263 -24.70 -6.41 -1.72
CA ASN A 263 -23.78 -7.49 -2.07
C ASN A 263 -23.07 -7.24 -3.41
N TYR A 264 -23.77 -6.76 -4.45
CA TYR A 264 -23.14 -6.46 -5.75
C TYR A 264 -22.19 -5.26 -5.67
N ILE A 265 -22.58 -4.25 -4.86
CA ILE A 265 -21.75 -3.06 -4.64
C ILE A 265 -20.46 -3.44 -3.90
N ALA A 266 -20.55 -4.31 -2.91
CA ALA A 266 -19.39 -4.78 -2.14
C ALA A 266 -18.43 -5.60 -3.02
N GLU A 267 -18.95 -6.58 -3.78
CA GLU A 267 -18.16 -7.37 -4.72
C GLU A 267 -17.43 -6.48 -5.73
N ALA A 268 -18.16 -5.52 -6.35
CA ALA A 268 -17.55 -4.55 -7.24
C ALA A 268 -16.49 -3.70 -6.54
N ALA A 269 -16.70 -3.27 -5.29
CA ALA A 269 -15.73 -2.47 -4.54
C ALA A 269 -14.43 -3.23 -4.27
N SER A 270 -14.54 -4.50 -3.87
CA SER A 270 -13.38 -5.38 -3.65
C SER A 270 -12.65 -5.69 -4.95
N HIS A 271 -13.37 -5.94 -6.01
CA HIS A 271 -12.85 -6.19 -7.36
C HIS A 271 -12.05 -4.98 -7.89
N GLU A 272 -12.62 -3.78 -7.86
CA GLU A 272 -11.94 -2.55 -8.31
C GLU A 272 -10.69 -2.21 -7.49
N LEU A 273 -10.74 -2.49 -6.19
CA LEU A 273 -9.58 -2.33 -5.32
C LEU A 273 -8.51 -3.38 -5.64
N GLY A 274 -8.89 -4.61 -6.01
CA GLY A 274 -8.00 -5.65 -6.53
C GLY A 274 -7.23 -5.17 -7.76
N HIS A 275 -7.91 -4.49 -8.70
CA HIS A 275 -7.24 -3.86 -9.85
C HIS A 275 -6.24 -2.79 -9.42
N ASN A 276 -6.58 -1.94 -8.46
CA ASN A 276 -5.62 -0.95 -7.93
C ASN A 276 -4.34 -1.62 -7.42
N MET A 277 -4.44 -2.82 -6.86
CA MET A 277 -3.31 -3.61 -6.34
C MET A 277 -2.59 -4.43 -7.41
N GLY A 278 -3.17 -4.59 -8.59
CA GLY A 278 -2.54 -5.24 -9.74
C GLY A 278 -3.12 -6.58 -10.16
N LEU A 279 -4.31 -6.93 -9.63
CA LEU A 279 -5.04 -8.12 -10.04
C LEU A 279 -5.73 -7.91 -11.39
N SER A 280 -5.87 -8.99 -12.12
CA SER A 280 -6.60 -9.11 -13.38
C SER A 280 -7.81 -10.00 -13.20
N HIS A 281 -8.67 -10.09 -14.21
CA HIS A 281 -9.88 -10.89 -14.11
C HIS A 281 -9.60 -12.39 -14.01
N ASP A 282 -10.37 -13.04 -13.18
CA ASP A 282 -10.58 -14.48 -13.17
C ASP A 282 -11.67 -14.86 -14.16
N GLY A 283 -11.26 -15.41 -15.29
CA GLY A 283 -12.15 -15.79 -16.39
C GLY A 283 -11.97 -17.23 -16.83
N THR A 284 -12.61 -17.52 -17.97
CA THR A 284 -12.46 -18.82 -18.65
C THR A 284 -11.81 -18.65 -20.02
N SER A 285 -11.61 -19.72 -20.75
CA SER A 285 -11.11 -19.66 -22.12
C SER A 285 -12.03 -18.89 -23.09
N THR A 286 -13.27 -18.60 -22.71
CA THR A 286 -14.29 -17.97 -23.55
C THR A 286 -14.88 -16.68 -22.94
N SER A 287 -14.62 -16.42 -21.67
CA SER A 287 -15.17 -15.26 -20.95
C SER A 287 -14.06 -14.56 -20.15
N SER A 288 -14.14 -13.24 -20.05
CA SER A 288 -13.27 -12.44 -19.17
C SER A 288 -13.55 -12.73 -17.71
N TYR A 289 -14.77 -13.08 -17.36
CA TYR A 289 -15.19 -13.36 -15.99
C TYR A 289 -15.68 -14.80 -15.86
N TYR A 290 -15.32 -15.38 -14.73
CA TYR A 290 -15.92 -16.63 -14.26
C TYR A 290 -17.05 -16.30 -13.29
N THR A 291 -18.25 -16.79 -13.57
CA THR A 291 -19.46 -16.53 -12.77
C THR A 291 -19.64 -17.51 -11.62
N GLY A 292 -18.65 -18.35 -11.40
CA GLY A 292 -18.64 -19.33 -10.31
C GLY A 292 -19.33 -20.68 -10.69
N HIS A 293 -19.53 -21.51 -9.67
CA HIS A 293 -20.15 -22.83 -9.81
C HIS A 293 -20.81 -23.27 -8.49
N GLY A 294 -21.57 -24.36 -8.59
CA GLY A 294 -22.30 -24.93 -7.46
C GLY A 294 -23.64 -24.25 -7.21
N SER A 295 -24.27 -24.60 -6.09
CA SER A 295 -25.55 -24.06 -5.63
C SER A 295 -25.62 -24.16 -4.11
N GLY A 296 -26.58 -23.47 -3.49
CA GLY A 296 -26.73 -23.41 -2.04
C GLY A 296 -25.71 -22.53 -1.37
N PHE A 297 -25.57 -22.65 -0.06
CA PHE A 297 -24.77 -21.75 0.76
C PHE A 297 -23.26 -21.85 0.52
N VAL A 298 -22.80 -22.89 -0.13
CA VAL A 298 -21.41 -23.12 -0.53
C VAL A 298 -21.14 -22.90 -2.00
N SER A 299 -22.08 -22.31 -2.78
CA SER A 299 -21.84 -21.90 -4.16
C SER A 299 -20.68 -20.91 -4.21
N TRP A 300 -19.73 -21.10 -5.13
CA TRP A 300 -18.43 -20.44 -5.12
C TRP A 300 -18.17 -19.63 -6.39
N ALA A 301 -17.50 -18.48 -6.20
CA ALA A 301 -16.91 -17.70 -7.30
C ALA A 301 -15.66 -16.96 -6.85
N PRO A 302 -14.72 -16.64 -7.76
CA PRO A 302 -13.59 -15.76 -7.43
C PRO A 302 -14.02 -14.28 -7.39
N ILE A 303 -13.42 -13.49 -6.49
CA ILE A 303 -13.65 -12.05 -6.36
C ILE A 303 -13.28 -11.31 -7.66
N MET A 304 -12.18 -11.71 -8.32
CA MET A 304 -11.79 -11.13 -9.61
C MET A 304 -12.57 -11.71 -10.81
N GLY A 305 -13.58 -12.55 -10.55
CA GLY A 305 -14.63 -12.95 -11.51
C GLY A 305 -15.89 -12.14 -11.32
N VAL A 306 -17.06 -12.83 -11.32
CA VAL A 306 -18.39 -12.28 -11.02
C VAL A 306 -19.05 -13.12 -9.95
N GLY A 307 -18.89 -12.72 -8.69
CA GLY A 307 -19.39 -13.45 -7.52
C GLY A 307 -20.83 -13.11 -7.11
N TYR A 308 -21.52 -12.23 -7.82
CA TYR A 308 -22.81 -11.65 -7.44
C TYR A 308 -23.89 -12.64 -7.04
N TYR A 309 -23.86 -13.84 -7.59
CA TYR A 309 -24.90 -14.86 -7.40
C TYR A 309 -24.43 -16.03 -6.51
N ASN A 310 -23.21 -15.96 -6.01
CA ASN A 310 -22.62 -17.02 -5.20
C ASN A 310 -22.58 -16.63 -3.73
N ASN A 311 -22.64 -17.64 -2.86
CA ASN A 311 -22.62 -17.40 -1.42
C ASN A 311 -21.20 -17.37 -0.85
N VAL A 312 -20.23 -18.00 -1.51
CA VAL A 312 -18.81 -17.95 -1.17
C VAL A 312 -18.07 -17.23 -2.26
N THR A 313 -17.40 -16.12 -1.93
CA THR A 313 -16.55 -15.37 -2.84
C THR A 313 -15.14 -15.29 -2.26
N GLN A 314 -14.13 -15.65 -3.04
CA GLN A 314 -12.77 -15.82 -2.53
C GLN A 314 -11.73 -15.27 -3.51
N TRP A 315 -10.58 -14.87 -2.99
CA TRP A 315 -9.38 -14.67 -3.80
C TRP A 315 -8.94 -16.00 -4.39
N SER A 316 -8.52 -16.00 -5.65
CA SER A 316 -8.26 -17.21 -6.42
C SER A 316 -6.82 -17.28 -6.94
N LYS A 317 -6.42 -18.46 -7.37
CA LYS A 317 -5.23 -18.69 -8.21
C LYS A 317 -5.57 -19.58 -9.41
N GLY A 318 -6.81 -19.46 -9.90
CA GLY A 318 -7.32 -20.24 -11.02
C GLY A 318 -7.63 -21.70 -10.66
N GLU A 319 -8.19 -21.97 -9.50
CA GLU A 319 -8.46 -23.31 -8.95
C GLU A 319 -9.78 -23.92 -9.43
N TYR A 320 -10.36 -23.39 -10.49
CA TYR A 320 -11.62 -23.85 -11.07
C TYR A 320 -11.43 -24.39 -12.49
N THR A 321 -12.40 -25.16 -12.93
CA THR A 321 -12.34 -25.81 -14.25
C THR A 321 -12.42 -24.76 -15.37
N GLY A 322 -11.45 -24.79 -16.29
CA GLY A 322 -11.42 -23.89 -17.44
C GLY A 322 -10.83 -22.51 -17.16
N ALA A 323 -10.20 -22.31 -16.02
CA ALA A 323 -9.52 -21.06 -15.69
C ALA A 323 -8.60 -20.60 -16.82
N ASN A 324 -8.73 -19.33 -17.22
CA ASN A 324 -7.93 -18.73 -18.28
C ASN A 324 -6.55 -18.28 -17.80
N GLN A 325 -6.36 -18.11 -16.51
CA GLN A 325 -5.11 -17.68 -15.87
C GLN A 325 -4.90 -18.35 -14.51
N ILE A 326 -3.73 -18.15 -13.92
CA ILE A 326 -3.29 -18.72 -12.64
C ILE A 326 -2.61 -17.63 -11.78
N GLN A 327 -3.12 -16.42 -11.82
CA GLN A 327 -2.62 -15.35 -11.00
C GLN A 327 -2.86 -15.71 -9.52
N ASP A 328 -1.83 -15.62 -8.72
CA ASP A 328 -1.90 -15.86 -7.29
C ASP A 328 -2.34 -14.54 -6.61
N ASP A 329 -3.66 -14.37 -6.44
CA ASP A 329 -4.24 -13.14 -5.92
C ASP A 329 -3.73 -12.82 -4.52
N ILE A 330 -3.77 -13.79 -3.61
CA ILE A 330 -3.29 -13.62 -2.22
C ILE A 330 -1.79 -13.30 -2.22
N GLY A 331 -1.01 -13.97 -3.07
CA GLY A 331 0.41 -13.70 -3.22
C GLY A 331 0.68 -12.25 -3.67
N ILE A 332 -0.09 -11.73 -4.65
CA ILE A 332 0.03 -10.35 -5.10
C ILE A 332 -0.41 -9.36 -4.02
N LEU A 333 -1.57 -9.59 -3.41
CA LEU A 333 -2.08 -8.74 -2.34
C LEU A 333 -1.11 -8.65 -1.16
N THR A 334 -0.52 -9.78 -0.75
CA THR A 334 0.49 -9.84 0.32
C THR A 334 1.73 -9.00 0.01
N THR A 335 2.13 -8.87 -1.27
CA THR A 335 3.24 -7.97 -1.65
C THR A 335 2.91 -6.48 -1.47
N ARG A 336 1.62 -6.12 -1.44
CA ARG A 336 1.12 -4.74 -1.32
C ARG A 336 0.72 -4.38 0.09
N LEU A 337 0.06 -5.31 0.79
CA LEU A 337 -0.61 -5.08 2.07
C LEU A 337 0.11 -5.74 3.25
N THR A 338 0.95 -6.73 3.02
CA THR A 338 1.44 -7.70 3.99
C THR A 338 0.30 -8.54 4.60
N THR A 339 0.60 -9.73 5.08
CA THR A 339 -0.37 -10.52 5.85
C THR A 339 -0.60 -9.87 7.21
N ARG A 340 -1.81 -9.93 7.73
CA ARG A 340 -2.13 -9.55 9.09
C ARG A 340 -1.33 -10.41 10.06
N SER A 341 -0.97 -9.87 11.21
CA SER A 341 -0.37 -10.70 12.28
C SER A 341 -1.43 -11.63 12.84
N ASP A 342 -1.09 -12.88 13.02
CA ASP A 342 -1.87 -13.89 13.70
C ASP A 342 -2.39 -13.36 15.05
N ASP A 343 -3.69 -13.48 15.28
CA ASP A 343 -4.36 -12.92 16.46
C ASP A 343 -4.61 -13.97 17.56
N HIS A 344 -4.45 -15.26 17.27
CA HIS A 344 -4.58 -16.34 18.23
C HIS A 344 -3.45 -17.36 18.12
N GLY A 345 -3.29 -18.23 19.10
CA GLY A 345 -2.20 -19.21 19.09
C GLY A 345 -2.58 -20.46 18.28
N ASN A 346 -1.66 -20.91 17.43
CA ASN A 346 -1.84 -22.05 16.51
C ASN A 346 -1.63 -23.44 17.16
N THR A 347 -1.45 -23.53 18.46
CA THR A 347 -1.13 -24.80 19.12
C THR A 347 -1.84 -24.97 20.44
N PHE A 348 -2.04 -26.22 20.85
CA PHE A 348 -2.60 -26.56 22.16
C PHE A 348 -1.75 -26.08 23.35
N ALA A 349 -0.49 -25.74 23.11
CA ALA A 349 0.39 -25.20 24.15
C ALA A 349 0.18 -23.71 24.40
N ASN A 350 -0.47 -22.99 23.49
CA ASN A 350 -0.71 -21.55 23.60
C ASN A 350 -2.13 -21.18 23.14
N PRO A 351 -3.18 -21.73 23.77
CA PRO A 351 -4.56 -21.45 23.39
C PRO A 351 -5.01 -20.10 23.92
N THR A 352 -5.87 -19.43 23.19
CA THR A 352 -6.55 -18.20 23.62
C THR A 352 -7.77 -18.55 24.49
N PRO A 353 -7.95 -17.95 25.70
CA PRO A 353 -9.15 -18.19 26.48
C PRO A 353 -10.42 -17.62 25.83
N LEU A 354 -11.46 -18.46 25.69
CA LEU A 354 -12.80 -17.97 25.37
C LEU A 354 -13.39 -17.23 26.57
N GLN A 355 -13.99 -16.08 26.30
CA GLN A 355 -14.73 -15.31 27.28
C GLN A 355 -16.13 -15.92 27.46
N VAL A 356 -16.42 -16.41 28.67
CA VAL A 356 -17.72 -16.92 29.04
C VAL A 356 -18.33 -15.93 30.03
N ASP A 357 -19.55 -15.47 29.80
CA ASP A 357 -20.22 -14.51 30.67
C ASP A 357 -20.79 -15.17 31.94
N ALA A 358 -21.32 -14.35 32.87
CA ALA A 358 -21.91 -14.83 34.10
C ALA A 358 -23.15 -15.73 33.91
N SER A 359 -23.71 -15.77 32.70
CA SER A 359 -24.82 -16.63 32.29
C SER A 359 -24.37 -17.88 31.57
N ASN A 360 -23.05 -18.17 31.57
CA ASN A 360 -22.38 -19.25 30.85
C ASN A 360 -22.57 -19.19 29.32
N LYS A 361 -22.69 -17.99 28.78
CA LYS A 361 -22.78 -17.75 27.36
C LYS A 361 -21.42 -17.29 26.81
N ILE A 362 -21.11 -17.75 25.61
CA ILE A 362 -20.03 -17.25 24.77
C ILE A 362 -20.68 -16.28 23.81
N VAL A 363 -20.24 -15.02 23.83
CA VAL A 363 -20.76 -13.94 22.96
C VAL A 363 -19.59 -13.17 22.39
N SER A 364 -19.63 -12.90 21.09
CA SER A 364 -18.70 -12.03 20.42
C SER A 364 -19.32 -10.65 20.19
N SER A 365 -18.48 -9.61 20.10
CA SER A 365 -18.92 -8.30 19.62
C SER A 365 -19.05 -8.29 18.10
N ASN A 366 -19.91 -7.43 17.59
CA ASN A 366 -20.06 -7.17 16.17
C ASN A 366 -19.89 -5.66 15.88
N PRO A 367 -19.74 -5.23 14.62
CA PRO A 367 -19.52 -3.83 14.31
C PRO A 367 -20.67 -2.89 14.65
N GLU A 368 -21.88 -3.37 14.78
CA GLU A 368 -23.03 -2.53 15.22
C GLU A 368 -22.90 -2.10 16.67
N ASN A 369 -22.29 -2.92 17.53
CA ASN A 369 -22.05 -2.59 18.93
C ASN A 369 -20.59 -2.25 19.24
N ASP A 370 -19.67 -2.48 18.29
CA ASP A 370 -18.23 -2.19 18.38
C ASP A 370 -17.70 -1.67 17.04
N PRO A 371 -18.16 -0.52 16.53
CA PRO A 371 -17.82 -0.01 15.19
C PRO A 371 -16.33 0.27 15.03
N GLY A 372 -15.61 0.51 16.12
CA GLY A 372 -14.15 0.67 16.12
C GLY A 372 -13.38 -0.65 16.16
N ASN A 373 -14.08 -1.80 16.22
CA ASN A 373 -13.49 -3.14 16.33
C ASN A 373 -12.41 -3.24 17.43
N LEU A 374 -12.72 -2.71 18.61
CA LEU A 374 -11.81 -2.64 19.77
C LEU A 374 -11.88 -3.87 20.67
N ASN A 375 -13.04 -4.56 20.69
CA ASN A 375 -13.22 -5.80 21.41
C ASN A 375 -12.73 -6.97 20.56
N THR A 376 -11.84 -7.78 21.12
CA THR A 376 -11.22 -8.93 20.42
C THR A 376 -11.67 -10.29 20.97
N PHE A 377 -12.65 -10.33 21.90
CA PHE A 377 -13.07 -11.57 22.53
C PHE A 377 -14.00 -12.39 21.64
N ASN A 378 -13.76 -13.72 21.65
CA ASN A 378 -14.60 -14.72 20.99
C ASN A 378 -14.78 -14.48 19.48
N LYS A 379 -13.78 -13.94 18.83
CA LYS A 379 -13.72 -13.73 17.39
C LYS A 379 -12.25 -13.73 16.94
N GLY A 380 -12.00 -14.08 15.70
CA GLY A 380 -10.66 -14.07 15.13
C GLY A 380 -10.69 -13.94 13.61
N VAL A 381 -9.53 -14.06 13.02
CA VAL A 381 -9.30 -14.04 11.57
C VAL A 381 -8.41 -15.20 11.20
N ILE A 382 -8.79 -15.98 10.22
CA ILE A 382 -7.89 -16.92 9.55
C ILE A 382 -7.12 -16.16 8.49
N GLU A 383 -5.82 -15.95 8.72
CA GLU A 383 -4.98 -15.12 7.84
C GLU A 383 -4.34 -15.89 6.69
N THR A 384 -4.14 -17.18 6.86
CA THR A 384 -3.52 -18.05 5.85
C THR A 384 -4.17 -19.42 5.84
N ALA A 385 -4.06 -20.14 4.74
CA ALA A 385 -4.58 -21.52 4.66
C ALA A 385 -3.90 -22.53 5.63
N ALA A 386 -2.78 -22.15 6.24
CA ALA A 386 -2.10 -22.95 7.26
C ALA A 386 -2.45 -22.55 8.70
N ASP A 387 -3.23 -21.51 8.85
CA ASP A 387 -3.61 -20.96 10.12
C ASP A 387 -4.66 -21.82 10.82
N ILE A 388 -4.49 -21.96 12.15
CA ILE A 388 -5.38 -22.75 13.01
C ILE A 388 -5.48 -22.03 14.34
N ASP A 389 -6.55 -21.34 14.61
CA ASP A 389 -6.77 -20.69 15.88
C ASP A 389 -7.20 -21.69 16.95
N VAL A 390 -6.53 -21.64 18.08
CA VAL A 390 -6.80 -22.53 19.21
C VAL A 390 -7.31 -21.74 20.40
N PHE A 391 -8.50 -22.13 20.85
CA PHE A 391 -9.11 -21.57 22.04
C PHE A 391 -9.17 -22.59 23.17
N MET A 392 -9.27 -22.08 24.40
CA MET A 392 -9.55 -22.88 25.58
C MET A 392 -10.75 -22.35 26.33
N PHE A 393 -11.50 -23.24 26.93
CA PHE A 393 -12.60 -22.92 27.86
C PHE A 393 -12.78 -24.04 28.89
N GLU A 394 -13.54 -23.74 29.93
CA GLU A 394 -13.97 -24.73 30.88
C GLU A 394 -15.48 -24.91 30.84
N SER A 395 -15.95 -26.11 31.20
CA SER A 395 -17.38 -26.42 31.32
C SER A 395 -17.62 -27.38 32.46
N GLY A 396 -18.71 -27.20 33.15
CA GLY A 396 -19.31 -28.25 33.98
C GLY A 396 -19.79 -29.43 33.15
N ALA A 397 -20.16 -30.55 33.79
CA ALA A 397 -20.71 -31.72 33.10
C ALA A 397 -22.07 -31.42 32.47
N GLY A 398 -22.26 -31.69 31.20
CA GLY A 398 -23.53 -31.49 30.52
C GLY A 398 -23.39 -31.21 29.02
N SER A 399 -24.50 -30.79 28.42
CA SER A 399 -24.51 -30.44 26.98
C SER A 399 -23.97 -29.01 26.74
N ILE A 400 -23.00 -28.90 25.84
CA ILE A 400 -22.50 -27.63 25.36
C ILE A 400 -22.89 -27.41 23.90
N GLU A 401 -23.00 -26.15 23.52
CA GLU A 401 -23.23 -25.76 22.13
C GLU A 401 -22.29 -24.58 21.79
N ILE A 402 -21.43 -24.76 20.79
CA ILE A 402 -20.50 -23.75 20.33
C ILE A 402 -20.67 -23.63 18.82
N SER A 403 -21.03 -22.45 18.36
CA SER A 403 -21.15 -22.10 16.95
C SER A 403 -20.01 -21.16 16.56
N VAL A 404 -19.34 -21.48 15.48
CA VAL A 404 -18.34 -20.64 14.83
C VAL A 404 -18.91 -20.24 13.48
N THR A 405 -19.18 -18.94 13.32
CA THR A 405 -19.86 -18.41 12.13
C THR A 405 -18.96 -17.44 11.36
N PRO A 406 -18.93 -17.46 10.03
CA PRO A 406 -18.21 -16.47 9.25
C PRO A 406 -18.86 -15.09 9.36
N ALA A 407 -18.13 -14.04 8.97
CA ALA A 407 -18.56 -12.65 9.18
C ALA A 407 -19.97 -12.34 8.66
N TRP A 408 -20.33 -12.85 7.51
CA TRP A 408 -21.62 -12.54 6.88
C TRP A 408 -22.83 -13.13 7.61
N ASP A 409 -22.71 -14.26 8.26
CA ASP A 409 -23.78 -14.85 9.07
C ASP A 409 -23.93 -14.13 10.42
N ALA A 410 -22.85 -13.60 10.95
CA ALA A 410 -22.83 -12.94 12.25
C ALA A 410 -23.57 -11.58 12.26
N PHE A 411 -23.90 -10.99 11.09
CA PHE A 411 -24.33 -9.59 10.98
C PHE A 411 -25.73 -9.41 10.35
N TYR A 412 -26.61 -10.40 10.35
CA TYR A 412 -27.98 -10.30 9.85
C TYR A 412 -28.11 -9.63 8.46
N ARG A 413 -27.34 -10.10 7.50
CA ARG A 413 -27.30 -9.50 6.17
C ARG A 413 -28.57 -9.82 5.36
N THR A 414 -28.88 -8.95 4.41
CA THR A 414 -30.02 -9.10 3.51
C THR A 414 -29.89 -10.29 2.56
N SER A 415 -28.67 -10.79 2.35
CA SER A 415 -28.39 -12.03 1.62
C SER A 415 -27.14 -12.71 2.19
N ARG A 416 -27.10 -14.04 2.10
CA ARG A 416 -25.95 -14.85 2.56
C ARG A 416 -24.82 -14.93 1.53
N ARG A 417 -24.74 -13.96 0.60
CA ARG A 417 -23.75 -13.94 -0.48
C ARG A 417 -22.48 -13.22 -0.04
N GLY A 418 -21.32 -13.69 -0.52
CA GLY A 418 -20.02 -13.07 -0.32
C GLY A 418 -19.29 -13.47 0.97
N ALA A 419 -19.52 -14.65 1.51
CA ALA A 419 -18.68 -15.22 2.54
C ALA A 419 -17.33 -15.64 1.93
N ASN A 420 -16.23 -15.40 2.65
CA ASN A 420 -14.92 -15.86 2.21
C ASN A 420 -14.50 -17.14 2.95
N LEU A 421 -14.76 -17.20 4.25
CA LEU A 421 -14.33 -18.29 5.12
C LEU A 421 -15.36 -19.41 5.14
N ASP A 422 -14.91 -20.62 4.82
CA ASP A 422 -15.61 -21.88 5.06
C ASP A 422 -14.94 -22.57 6.26
N ILE A 423 -15.69 -22.86 7.33
CA ILE A 423 -15.15 -23.13 8.66
C ILE A 423 -15.13 -24.62 8.96
N GLU A 424 -13.98 -25.14 9.35
CA GLU A 424 -13.85 -26.38 10.11
C GLU A 424 -13.62 -26.04 11.59
N ALA A 425 -14.45 -26.55 12.49
CA ALA A 425 -14.27 -26.45 13.93
C ALA A 425 -14.10 -27.82 14.57
N ALA A 426 -13.17 -27.96 15.52
CA ALA A 426 -12.99 -29.22 16.23
C ALA A 426 -12.78 -29.02 17.73
N LEU A 427 -13.47 -29.83 18.52
CA LEU A 427 -13.40 -29.85 19.97
C LEU A 427 -12.52 -31.00 20.47
N TYR A 428 -11.61 -30.68 21.36
CA TYR A 428 -10.72 -31.64 22.01
C TYR A 428 -10.83 -31.52 23.53
N ASN A 429 -10.55 -32.62 24.22
CA ASN A 429 -10.30 -32.54 25.65
C ASN A 429 -8.92 -31.92 25.90
N TRP A 430 -8.61 -31.58 27.14
CA TRP A 430 -7.35 -30.92 27.54
C TRP A 430 -6.11 -31.79 27.24
N THR A 431 -6.25 -33.10 27.05
CA THR A 431 -5.13 -33.97 26.67
C THR A 431 -4.91 -34.06 25.16
N GLY A 432 -5.66 -33.28 24.36
CA GLY A 432 -5.57 -33.25 22.90
C GLY A 432 -6.30 -34.36 22.19
N GLN A 433 -7.18 -35.13 22.87
CA GLN A 433 -8.00 -36.14 22.24
C GLN A 433 -9.23 -35.51 21.60
N LEU A 434 -9.46 -35.77 20.31
CA LEU A 434 -10.63 -35.26 19.58
C LEU A 434 -11.94 -35.80 20.19
N ILE A 435 -12.87 -34.91 20.42
CA ILE A 435 -14.24 -35.19 20.89
C ILE A 435 -15.21 -35.13 19.72
N GLN A 436 -15.20 -33.99 18.99
CA GLN A 436 -16.06 -33.78 17.82
C GLN A 436 -15.35 -32.85 16.83
N LYS A 437 -15.53 -33.15 15.55
CA LYS A 437 -15.14 -32.27 14.44
C LYS A 437 -16.37 -31.99 13.59
N VAL A 438 -16.55 -30.75 13.19
CA VAL A 438 -17.65 -30.28 12.36
C VAL A 438 -17.09 -29.50 11.17
N ASP A 439 -17.53 -29.90 9.99
CA ASP A 439 -17.19 -29.34 8.70
C ASP A 439 -18.37 -29.65 7.76
N PRO A 440 -19.45 -28.84 7.80
CA PRO A 440 -20.67 -29.15 7.07
C PRO A 440 -20.48 -28.94 5.58
N ILE A 441 -20.80 -29.92 4.78
CA ILE A 441 -20.61 -29.90 3.33
C ILE A 441 -21.53 -28.91 2.59
N ASP A 442 -22.60 -28.45 3.25
CA ASP A 442 -23.65 -27.59 2.69
C ASP A 442 -23.71 -26.19 3.30
N GLU A 443 -22.87 -25.94 4.33
CA GLU A 443 -22.85 -24.68 5.08
C GLU A 443 -21.40 -24.23 5.26
N THR A 444 -21.19 -22.94 5.55
CA THR A 444 -19.89 -22.34 5.83
C THR A 444 -19.61 -22.13 7.31
N ASP A 445 -20.62 -22.28 8.16
CA ASP A 445 -20.49 -22.26 9.63
C ASP A 445 -20.30 -23.66 10.22
N ALA A 446 -19.77 -23.72 11.45
CA ALA A 446 -19.59 -24.99 12.16
C ALA A 446 -20.19 -24.89 13.56
N THR A 447 -21.17 -25.73 13.85
CA THR A 447 -21.79 -25.82 15.17
C THR A 447 -21.51 -27.15 15.86
N ILE A 448 -20.78 -27.10 16.96
CA ILE A 448 -20.48 -28.26 17.83
C ILE A 448 -21.57 -28.38 18.90
N LYS A 449 -22.20 -29.54 18.94
CA LYS A 449 -23.24 -29.87 19.92
C LYS A 449 -22.93 -31.23 20.55
N VAL A 450 -22.49 -31.23 21.80
CA VAL A 450 -22.03 -32.46 22.45
C VAL A 450 -22.21 -32.40 23.98
N THR A 451 -22.41 -33.57 24.58
CA THR A 451 -22.38 -33.69 26.04
C THR A 451 -20.98 -34.02 26.51
N VAL A 452 -20.46 -33.24 27.43
CA VAL A 452 -19.10 -33.37 27.95
C VAL A 452 -19.06 -33.57 29.45
N PRO A 453 -18.04 -34.26 30.03
CA PRO A 453 -17.73 -34.22 31.45
C PRO A 453 -17.33 -32.80 31.90
N ALA A 454 -17.29 -32.57 33.19
CA ALA A 454 -16.70 -31.33 33.74
C ALA A 454 -15.17 -31.33 33.44
N GLY A 455 -14.65 -30.22 32.93
CA GLY A 455 -13.25 -30.10 32.64
C GLY A 455 -12.88 -28.97 31.65
N LYS A 456 -11.61 -28.95 31.27
CA LYS A 456 -11.04 -28.02 30.27
C LYS A 456 -11.12 -28.61 28.88
N TYR A 457 -11.35 -27.74 27.92
CA TYR A 457 -11.53 -28.10 26.52
C TYR A 457 -10.73 -27.16 25.62
N LEU A 458 -10.36 -27.69 24.46
CA LEU A 458 -9.70 -26.94 23.39
C LEU A 458 -10.62 -26.94 22.17
N LEU A 459 -10.82 -25.78 21.60
CA LEU A 459 -11.53 -25.58 20.33
C LEU A 459 -10.53 -25.14 19.28
N THR A 460 -10.52 -25.77 18.11
CA THR A 460 -9.76 -25.30 16.96
C THR A 460 -10.71 -24.74 15.90
N VAL A 461 -10.32 -23.67 15.25
CA VAL A 461 -10.99 -23.04 14.13
C VAL A 461 -10.00 -22.89 12.99
N ARG A 462 -10.39 -23.28 11.78
CA ARG A 462 -9.58 -23.06 10.57
C ARG A 462 -10.45 -22.94 9.32
N GLY A 463 -9.88 -22.39 8.25
CA GLY A 463 -10.49 -22.44 6.93
C GLY A 463 -10.37 -23.82 6.30
N THR A 464 -11.38 -24.21 5.51
CA THR A 464 -11.41 -25.48 4.77
C THR A 464 -11.87 -25.23 3.32
N GLY A 465 -11.66 -26.22 2.46
CA GLY A 465 -12.25 -26.27 1.13
C GLY A 465 -13.53 -27.08 1.12
N ASN A 466 -14.24 -27.13 0.00
CA ASN A 466 -15.47 -27.89 -0.14
C ASN A 466 -15.37 -28.93 -1.27
N ILE A 467 -15.81 -30.15 -1.02
CA ILE A 467 -15.77 -31.25 -2.00
C ILE A 467 -17.07 -31.38 -2.83
N LYS A 468 -18.18 -30.84 -2.35
CA LYS A 468 -19.46 -30.85 -3.04
C LYS A 468 -19.50 -29.76 -4.11
N VAL A 469 -19.05 -28.59 -3.75
CA VAL A 469 -18.77 -27.46 -4.65
C VAL A 469 -17.25 -27.28 -4.64
N PRO A 470 -16.52 -27.83 -5.63
CA PRO A 470 -15.08 -27.99 -5.51
C PRO A 470 -14.32 -26.64 -5.47
N TYR A 471 -13.90 -26.24 -4.28
CA TYR A 471 -12.89 -25.20 -4.04
C TYR A 471 -11.94 -25.66 -2.93
N SER A 472 -10.74 -25.09 -2.91
CA SER A 472 -9.71 -25.44 -1.93
C SER A 472 -9.74 -24.49 -0.73
N GLU A 473 -8.96 -24.83 0.29
CA GLU A 473 -8.72 -23.98 1.45
C GLU A 473 -7.92 -22.68 1.13
N TYR A 474 -7.39 -22.54 -0.08
CA TYR A 474 -6.54 -21.40 -0.46
C TYR A 474 -7.17 -20.04 -0.19
N GLY A 475 -8.41 -19.85 -0.63
CA GLY A 475 -9.15 -18.59 -0.45
C GLY A 475 -10.08 -18.58 0.76
N SER A 476 -10.13 -19.69 1.52
CA SER A 476 -10.98 -19.82 2.71
C SER A 476 -10.32 -19.13 3.90
N LEU A 477 -10.26 -17.82 3.84
CA LEU A 477 -9.63 -16.91 4.80
C LEU A 477 -10.64 -15.84 5.18
N GLY A 478 -10.54 -15.31 6.40
CA GLY A 478 -11.45 -14.24 6.82
C GLY A 478 -11.83 -14.30 8.29
N GLN A 479 -12.79 -13.49 8.65
CA GLN A 479 -13.25 -13.31 10.03
C GLN A 479 -14.22 -14.41 10.44
N TYR A 480 -14.15 -14.80 11.71
CA TYR A 480 -15.15 -15.66 12.33
C TYR A 480 -15.53 -15.15 13.72
N PHE A 481 -16.71 -15.56 14.18
CA PHE A 481 -17.32 -15.19 15.45
C PHE A 481 -17.77 -16.45 16.20
N ILE A 482 -17.41 -16.53 17.47
CA ILE A 482 -17.73 -17.67 18.31
C ILE A 482 -18.86 -17.28 19.25
N SER A 483 -19.92 -18.05 19.22
CA SER A 483 -21.06 -17.91 20.12
C SER A 483 -21.43 -19.27 20.71
N GLY A 484 -22.22 -19.26 21.78
CA GLY A 484 -22.69 -20.53 22.33
C GLY A 484 -22.97 -20.53 23.80
N SER A 485 -22.96 -21.70 24.38
CA SER A 485 -23.19 -21.89 25.83
C SER A 485 -22.44 -23.10 26.36
N VAL A 486 -21.88 -22.93 27.54
CA VAL A 486 -21.25 -23.99 28.30
C VAL A 486 -22.06 -24.27 29.59
N VAL A 487 -21.73 -25.35 30.27
CA VAL A 487 -22.36 -25.65 31.57
C VAL A 487 -21.62 -24.92 32.69
N ALA A 488 -22.36 -24.35 33.66
CA ALA A 488 -21.76 -23.68 34.80
C ALA A 488 -20.72 -24.54 35.49
N SER A 489 -19.53 -23.99 35.68
CA SER A 489 -18.52 -24.58 36.55
C SER A 489 -18.86 -24.28 38.02
N THR A 490 -18.43 -25.13 38.92
CA THR A 490 -18.67 -24.96 40.37
C THR A 490 -17.56 -24.16 41.06
N ASP A 491 -16.58 -23.67 40.33
CA ASP A 491 -15.50 -22.85 40.90
C ASP A 491 -15.94 -21.41 41.13
N ASN A 492 -15.87 -20.95 42.37
CA ASN A 492 -16.20 -19.59 42.81
C ASN A 492 -15.01 -18.95 43.56
N THR A 493 -13.82 -19.53 43.47
CA THR A 493 -12.63 -19.06 44.21
C THR A 493 -11.75 -18.20 43.32
N PRO A 494 -11.49 -16.95 43.67
CA PRO A 494 -10.54 -16.12 42.95
C PRO A 494 -9.10 -16.69 43.02
N PRO A 495 -8.27 -16.40 42.04
CA PRO A 495 -6.83 -16.76 42.05
C PRO A 495 -6.11 -16.29 43.34
N SER A 496 -5.05 -17.02 43.68
CA SER A 496 -4.21 -16.66 44.82
C SER A 496 -2.84 -16.15 44.30
N PRO A 497 -2.31 -15.02 44.87
CA PRO A 497 -2.79 -14.29 46.03
C PRO A 497 -3.98 -13.38 45.76
N ASN A 498 -4.85 -13.23 46.77
CA ASN A 498 -5.94 -12.28 46.78
C ASN A 498 -5.91 -11.46 48.10
N PRO A 499 -5.76 -10.11 48.07
CA PRO A 499 -5.58 -9.25 46.87
C PRO A 499 -4.27 -9.53 46.14
N MET A 500 -4.23 -9.11 44.86
CA MET A 500 -3.00 -9.19 44.08
C MET A 500 -1.86 -8.33 44.65
N GLY A 501 -0.62 -8.66 44.27
CA GLY A 501 0.57 -7.92 44.65
C GLY A 501 1.52 -7.69 43.48
N TRP A 502 2.58 -6.90 43.74
CA TRP A 502 3.63 -6.61 42.79
C TRP A 502 4.86 -7.50 43.04
N GLU A 503 5.33 -8.21 42.02
CA GLU A 503 6.67 -8.78 42.00
C GLU A 503 7.71 -7.69 41.68
N SER A 504 7.38 -6.84 40.69
CA SER A 504 8.07 -5.61 40.38
C SER A 504 7.04 -4.48 40.24
N SER A 505 7.04 -3.52 41.16
CA SER A 505 6.19 -2.34 41.04
C SER A 505 6.52 -1.55 39.77
N PRO A 506 5.61 -0.70 39.26
CA PRO A 506 5.87 0.15 38.11
C PRO A 506 7.21 0.88 38.19
N GLN A 507 8.01 0.80 37.15
CA GLN A 507 9.30 1.48 37.01
C GLN A 507 9.45 2.06 35.61
N ALA A 508 9.96 3.28 35.50
CA ALA A 508 10.23 3.89 34.21
C ALA A 508 11.39 3.15 33.51
N VAL A 509 11.12 2.67 32.30
CA VAL A 509 12.14 2.11 31.41
C VAL A 509 12.78 3.23 30.60
N ASP A 510 11.96 4.13 30.12
CA ASP A 510 12.36 5.28 29.33
C ASP A 510 11.36 6.45 29.50
N ARG A 511 11.33 7.39 28.57
CA ARG A 511 10.49 8.59 28.59
C ARG A 511 9.01 8.30 28.26
N ALA A 512 8.71 7.16 27.63
CA ALA A 512 7.39 6.81 27.15
C ALA A 512 6.89 5.45 27.65
N THR A 513 7.71 4.75 28.47
CA THR A 513 7.44 3.37 28.88
C THR A 513 7.62 3.19 30.37
N ILE A 514 6.64 2.57 31.00
CA ILE A 514 6.70 2.07 32.37
C ILE A 514 6.47 0.56 32.33
N ALA A 515 7.44 -0.21 32.82
CA ALA A 515 7.33 -1.66 32.98
C ALA A 515 6.94 -2.02 34.42
N MET A 516 6.15 -3.08 34.54
CA MET A 516 5.69 -3.61 35.84
C MET A 516 5.42 -5.11 35.74
N LYS A 517 5.46 -5.80 36.89
CA LYS A 517 5.17 -7.23 36.96
C LYS A 517 4.35 -7.55 38.21
N ALA A 518 3.23 -8.23 38.00
CA ALA A 518 2.43 -8.79 39.07
C ALA A 518 3.11 -10.04 39.67
N ILE A 519 2.80 -10.36 40.93
CA ILE A 519 3.10 -11.69 41.47
C ILE A 519 2.39 -12.73 40.61
N THR A 520 3.07 -13.82 40.28
CA THR A 520 2.44 -14.91 39.55
C THR A 520 1.34 -15.55 40.42
N ALA A 521 0.13 -15.43 39.96
CA ALA A 521 -1.02 -16.00 40.65
C ALA A 521 -1.29 -17.43 40.13
N THR A 522 -1.88 -18.24 40.98
CA THR A 522 -2.30 -19.62 40.69
C THR A 522 -3.74 -19.83 41.10
N ASP A 523 -4.42 -20.69 40.35
CA ASP A 523 -5.77 -21.13 40.66
C ASP A 523 -5.94 -22.63 40.37
N ALA A 524 -6.89 -23.27 41.05
CA ALA A 524 -7.20 -24.70 40.83
C ALA A 524 -7.79 -24.94 39.44
N SER A 525 -8.46 -23.97 38.84
CA SER A 525 -8.97 -23.97 37.48
C SER A 525 -7.84 -23.86 36.42
N GLY A 526 -6.66 -23.40 36.82
CA GLY A 526 -5.39 -23.53 36.10
C GLY A 526 -4.90 -22.26 35.42
N THR A 527 -5.61 -21.66 34.47
CA THR A 527 -5.16 -20.44 33.78
C THR A 527 -5.58 -19.19 34.53
N VAL A 528 -4.62 -18.27 34.65
CA VAL A 528 -4.85 -16.98 35.30
C VAL A 528 -4.49 -15.86 34.35
N GLU A 529 -5.36 -14.88 34.21
CA GLU A 529 -5.10 -13.64 33.47
C GLU A 529 -4.96 -12.45 34.42
N TYR A 530 -4.20 -11.46 33.97
CA TYR A 530 -3.88 -10.24 34.71
C TYR A 530 -4.43 -9.01 33.98
N GLN A 531 -4.92 -8.04 34.74
CA GLN A 531 -5.27 -6.72 34.24
C GLN A 531 -4.57 -5.64 35.06
N PHE A 532 -3.82 -4.78 34.37
CA PHE A 532 -3.12 -3.65 34.96
C PHE A 532 -3.97 -2.40 34.80
N VAL A 533 -4.55 -1.97 35.91
CA VAL A 533 -5.54 -0.89 35.96
C VAL A 533 -4.80 0.43 36.14
N CYS A 534 -4.90 1.33 35.19
CA CYS A 534 -4.47 2.71 35.41
C CYS A 534 -5.42 3.42 36.36
N VAL A 535 -4.87 3.97 37.43
CA VAL A 535 -5.64 4.68 38.49
C VAL A 535 -5.49 6.20 38.39
N ALA A 536 -4.30 6.67 38.02
CA ALA A 536 -4.01 8.09 37.84
C ALA A 536 -2.86 8.31 36.88
N GLY A 537 -2.95 9.35 36.06
CA GLY A 537 -1.96 9.80 35.10
C GLY A 537 -2.61 10.69 34.05
N PRO A 538 -1.82 11.23 33.10
CA PRO A 538 -2.35 11.88 31.89
C PRO A 538 -3.24 10.96 31.04
N ASN A 539 -3.92 11.52 30.03
CA ASN A 539 -4.86 10.79 29.15
C ASN A 539 -4.23 9.56 28.42
N SER A 540 -2.90 9.47 28.37
CA SER A 540 -2.17 8.29 27.86
C SER A 540 -2.14 7.11 28.85
N CYS A 541 -2.67 7.28 30.08
CA CYS A 541 -2.75 6.21 31.07
C CYS A 541 -3.94 5.30 30.74
N VAL A 542 -3.66 4.13 30.23
CA VAL A 542 -4.67 3.16 29.78
C VAL A 542 -4.59 1.91 30.64
N THR A 543 -5.75 1.40 31.03
CA THR A 543 -5.88 0.06 31.63
C THR A 543 -5.58 -1.00 30.59
N SER A 544 -4.75 -1.99 30.92
CA SER A 544 -4.43 -3.08 29.99
C SER A 544 -5.66 -3.92 29.67
N LYS A 545 -5.63 -4.59 28.54
CA LYS A 545 -6.50 -5.76 28.33
C LYS A 545 -6.11 -6.85 29.33
N TRP A 546 -7.00 -7.83 29.52
CA TRP A 546 -6.66 -9.05 30.20
C TRP A 546 -5.58 -9.81 29.43
N GLN A 547 -4.59 -10.35 30.11
CA GLN A 547 -3.45 -11.05 29.52
C GLN A 547 -2.93 -12.16 30.43
N ALA A 548 -2.46 -13.27 29.87
CA ALA A 548 -1.87 -14.35 30.66
C ALA A 548 -0.48 -14.01 31.23
N ASN A 549 0.23 -13.06 30.61
CA ASN A 549 1.56 -12.65 31.05
C ASN A 549 1.46 -11.75 32.28
N PRO A 550 2.09 -12.09 33.44
CA PRO A 550 2.10 -11.23 34.61
C PRO A 550 2.95 -9.96 34.41
N SER A 551 3.68 -9.80 33.33
CA SER A 551 4.46 -8.60 33.00
C SER A 551 3.70 -7.70 32.04
N TYR A 552 3.71 -6.40 32.30
CA TYR A 552 3.08 -5.40 31.45
C TYR A 552 4.01 -4.21 31.23
N SER A 553 4.03 -3.70 30.01
CA SER A 553 4.72 -2.45 29.65
C SER A 553 3.70 -1.46 29.11
N ALA A 554 3.41 -0.44 29.89
CA ALA A 554 2.61 0.70 29.43
C ALA A 554 3.48 1.57 28.53
N THR A 555 3.07 1.74 27.26
CA THR A 555 3.80 2.47 26.24
C THR A 555 3.06 3.75 25.82
N ASN A 556 3.69 4.59 25.01
CA ASN A 556 3.12 5.85 24.53
C ASN A 556 2.74 6.83 25.65
N LEU A 557 3.45 6.76 26.77
CA LEU A 557 3.26 7.63 27.91
C LEU A 557 3.91 9.00 27.65
N MET A 558 3.45 10.03 28.36
CA MET A 558 4.07 11.36 28.32
C MET A 558 5.33 11.38 29.18
N ALA A 559 6.38 12.00 28.71
CA ALA A 559 7.66 12.13 29.40
C ALA A 559 7.56 13.04 30.64
N GLY A 560 8.19 12.64 31.74
CA GLY A 560 8.25 13.43 32.99
C GLY A 560 6.96 13.42 33.82
N TYR A 561 5.99 12.57 33.52
CA TYR A 561 4.73 12.48 34.23
C TYR A 561 4.64 11.27 35.16
N SER A 562 3.89 11.43 36.25
CA SER A 562 3.61 10.35 37.19
C SER A 562 2.39 9.53 36.74
N TYR A 563 2.54 8.21 36.79
CA TYR A 563 1.49 7.23 36.48
C TYR A 563 1.33 6.26 37.63
N SER A 564 0.08 5.95 37.98
CA SER A 564 -0.25 5.08 39.10
C SER A 564 -1.08 3.90 38.64
N TYR A 565 -0.70 2.71 39.02
CA TYR A 565 -1.33 1.46 38.64
C TYR A 565 -1.70 0.60 39.82
N LYS A 566 -2.74 -0.22 39.61
CA LYS A 566 -3.08 -1.39 40.42
C LYS A 566 -3.14 -2.60 39.47
N VAL A 567 -3.04 -3.79 40.01
CA VAL A 567 -3.22 -5.03 39.25
C VAL A 567 -4.24 -5.92 39.94
N LYS A 568 -5.03 -6.63 39.12
CA LYS A 568 -5.91 -7.72 39.55
C LYS A 568 -5.72 -8.92 38.63
N ALA A 569 -6.08 -10.09 39.09
CA ALA A 569 -6.07 -11.33 38.31
C ALA A 569 -7.47 -11.95 38.29
N ARG A 570 -7.73 -12.76 37.27
CA ARG A 570 -8.90 -13.61 37.21
C ARG A 570 -8.55 -15.03 36.78
N ASP A 571 -9.33 -15.99 37.17
CA ASP A 571 -9.25 -17.37 36.71
C ASP A 571 -10.03 -17.59 35.40
N ALA A 572 -10.08 -18.84 34.95
CA ALA A 572 -10.83 -19.24 33.76
C ALA A 572 -12.35 -19.18 33.90
N HIS A 573 -12.84 -19.12 35.15
CA HIS A 573 -14.27 -18.97 35.48
C HIS A 573 -14.71 -17.51 35.66
N GLY A 574 -13.77 -16.58 35.56
CA GLY A 574 -14.04 -15.16 35.74
C GLY A 574 -14.03 -14.68 37.17
N ASN A 575 -13.61 -15.53 38.14
CA ASN A 575 -13.48 -15.09 39.53
C ASN A 575 -12.28 -14.15 39.63
N GLU A 576 -12.54 -12.91 40.04
CA GLU A 576 -11.51 -11.87 40.10
C GLU A 576 -10.94 -11.70 41.50
N THR A 577 -9.64 -11.42 41.60
CA THR A 577 -9.00 -10.99 42.83
C THR A 577 -9.36 -9.53 43.15
N ASP A 578 -9.20 -9.16 44.41
CA ASP A 578 -9.11 -7.75 44.78
C ASP A 578 -7.87 -7.07 44.15
N LEU A 579 -7.99 -5.76 43.94
CA LEU A 579 -6.92 -4.95 43.40
C LEU A 579 -5.72 -4.88 44.34
N SER A 580 -4.52 -4.91 43.76
CA SER A 580 -3.27 -4.69 44.53
C SER A 580 -3.23 -3.33 45.24
N GLY A 581 -2.21 -3.15 46.11
CA GLY A 581 -1.80 -1.84 46.57
C GLY A 581 -1.43 -0.93 45.41
N LEU A 582 -1.73 0.37 45.55
CA LEU A 582 -1.35 1.39 44.55
C LEU A 582 0.17 1.49 44.44
N ALA A 583 0.69 1.51 43.21
CA ALA A 583 2.10 1.76 42.93
C ALA A 583 2.24 2.79 41.81
N SER A 584 3.30 3.61 41.88
CA SER A 584 3.48 4.72 40.93
C SER A 584 4.91 4.77 40.43
N ALA A 585 5.06 5.25 39.19
CA ALA A 585 6.35 5.59 38.60
C ALA A 585 6.25 6.90 37.83
N ILE A 586 7.38 7.56 37.65
CA ILE A 586 7.48 8.77 36.84
C ILE A 586 8.34 8.43 35.64
N THR A 587 7.82 8.65 34.42
CA THR A 587 8.60 8.50 33.19
C THR A 587 9.81 9.44 33.19
N GLN A 588 10.86 9.07 32.48
CA GLN A 588 12.04 9.94 32.37
C GLN A 588 11.67 11.26 31.69
N ASN A 589 12.41 12.34 32.01
CA ASN A 589 12.21 13.62 31.36
C ASN A 589 12.67 13.57 29.90
N ASN A 590 11.99 14.31 29.06
CA ASN A 590 12.43 14.57 27.69
C ASN A 590 13.29 15.84 27.62
N ASN A 591 14.41 15.77 26.92
CA ASN A 591 15.20 16.93 26.55
C ASN A 591 14.75 17.40 25.17
N ALA A 592 14.54 18.70 25.01
CA ALA A 592 14.21 19.25 23.70
C ALA A 592 15.39 19.12 22.73
N PRO A 593 15.13 18.91 21.44
CA PRO A 593 16.19 18.89 20.44
C PRO A 593 16.89 20.26 20.37
N GLN A 594 18.12 20.26 19.92
CA GLN A 594 18.89 21.46 19.63
C GLN A 594 18.98 21.66 18.13
N ALA A 595 18.69 22.88 17.67
CA ALA A 595 18.83 23.27 16.29
C ALA A 595 20.01 24.22 16.11
N PHE A 596 20.82 24.03 15.09
CA PHE A 596 22.01 24.83 14.82
C PHE A 596 21.89 25.56 13.49
N ALA A 597 22.36 26.81 13.48
CA ALA A 597 22.49 27.56 12.25
C ALA A 597 23.49 26.88 11.29
N GLY A 598 23.17 26.90 10.01
CA GLY A 598 24.01 26.38 8.94
C GLY A 598 24.35 27.46 7.92
N SER A 599 25.51 27.31 7.28
CA SER A 599 25.92 28.19 6.19
C SER A 599 26.32 27.32 4.99
N TYR A 600 25.71 27.60 3.85
CA TYR A 600 25.87 26.86 2.61
C TYR A 600 26.08 27.78 1.42
N SER A 601 26.49 27.25 0.31
CA SER A 601 26.61 28.02 -0.92
C SER A 601 26.18 27.23 -2.15
N THR A 602 25.67 27.96 -3.14
CA THR A 602 25.36 27.41 -4.47
C THR A 602 25.60 28.46 -5.53
N ASN A 603 25.64 28.06 -6.80
CA ASN A 603 25.69 29.01 -7.90
C ASN A 603 24.27 29.51 -8.26
N ALA A 604 24.18 30.71 -8.84
CA ALA A 604 22.94 31.22 -9.38
C ALA A 604 22.27 30.21 -10.33
N ASN A 605 20.96 30.06 -10.24
CA ASN A 605 20.13 29.09 -10.99
C ASN A 605 20.48 27.60 -10.74
N THR A 606 21.22 27.28 -9.69
CA THR A 606 21.57 25.91 -9.33
C THR A 606 20.92 25.52 -8.02
N ALA A 607 20.12 24.46 -8.03
CA ALA A 607 19.49 23.93 -6.84
C ALA A 607 20.53 23.43 -5.84
N LEU A 608 20.27 23.64 -4.55
CA LEU A 608 21.09 23.18 -3.44
C LEU A 608 20.29 22.23 -2.55
N THR A 609 20.81 21.05 -2.30
CA THR A 609 20.23 20.12 -1.35
C THR A 609 20.96 20.22 0.00
N ILE A 610 20.20 20.41 1.05
CA ILE A 610 20.68 20.54 2.44
C ILE A 610 20.00 19.46 3.28
N ASN A 611 20.76 18.70 4.04
CA ASN A 611 20.22 17.76 5.00
C ASN A 611 20.10 18.44 6.37
N LEU A 612 18.90 18.73 6.83
CA LEU A 612 18.65 19.40 8.11
C LEU A 612 19.09 18.57 9.32
N ALA A 613 19.19 17.25 9.16
CA ALA A 613 19.70 16.39 10.24
C ALA A 613 21.15 16.73 10.63
N ASN A 614 21.94 17.35 9.75
CA ASN A 614 23.26 17.85 10.06
C ASN A 614 23.26 19.14 10.90
N ASN A 615 22.09 19.77 11.04
CA ASN A 615 21.87 21.02 11.77
C ASN A 615 20.95 20.84 12.98
N ALA A 616 20.79 19.61 13.45
CA ALA A 616 20.03 19.29 14.63
C ALA A 616 20.63 18.12 15.40
N THR A 617 20.50 18.13 16.71
CA THR A 617 20.84 17.02 17.57
C THR A 617 19.78 16.90 18.66
N ASP A 618 19.62 15.70 19.16
CA ASP A 618 18.81 15.44 20.33
C ASP A 618 19.66 14.72 21.37
N ALA A 619 19.59 15.18 22.62
CA ALA A 619 20.37 14.62 23.72
C ALA A 619 19.93 13.20 24.08
N ASP A 620 18.70 12.88 23.77
CA ASP A 620 18.06 11.61 24.06
C ASP A 620 18.09 10.66 22.86
N ASN A 621 18.58 11.13 21.70
CA ASN A 621 18.59 10.45 20.40
C ASN A 621 17.19 10.11 19.87
N ASP A 622 16.22 10.96 20.15
CA ASP A 622 14.87 10.80 19.62
C ASP A 622 14.82 10.97 18.09
N PRO A 623 13.89 10.30 17.42
CA PRO A 623 13.60 10.58 16.03
C PRO A 623 13.20 12.04 15.82
N LEU A 624 13.90 12.74 14.93
CA LEU A 624 13.66 14.15 14.66
C LEU A 624 12.81 14.32 13.40
N SER A 625 11.83 15.18 13.47
CA SER A 625 11.03 15.67 12.36
C SER A 625 11.31 17.15 12.09
N PHE A 626 11.20 17.55 10.84
CA PHE A 626 11.55 18.90 10.40
C PHE A 626 10.38 19.60 9.71
N SER A 627 10.31 20.91 9.89
CA SER A 627 9.36 21.76 9.16
C SER A 627 10.00 23.12 8.84
N ILE A 628 9.54 23.76 7.77
CA ILE A 628 10.01 25.10 7.39
C ILE A 628 9.10 26.12 8.08
N THR A 629 9.70 27.01 8.88
CA THR A 629 8.98 28.05 9.62
C THR A 629 9.04 29.42 8.95
N LYS A 630 10.07 29.66 8.13
CA LYS A 630 10.22 30.88 7.33
C LYS A 630 10.85 30.52 5.99
N ASN A 631 10.19 30.89 4.92
CA ASN A 631 10.70 30.69 3.56
C ASN A 631 11.81 31.73 3.25
N PRO A 632 12.72 31.41 2.31
CA PRO A 632 13.72 32.35 1.84
C PRO A 632 13.09 33.50 1.07
N GLY A 633 13.77 34.68 1.09
CA GLY A 633 13.28 35.89 0.43
C GLY A 633 13.55 35.89 -1.08
N ASN A 634 14.60 35.21 -1.54
CA ASN A 634 15.07 35.28 -2.92
C ASN A 634 15.21 33.87 -3.55
N GLY A 635 14.33 32.96 -3.16
CA GLY A 635 14.28 31.61 -3.64
C GLY A 635 13.07 30.84 -3.12
N SER A 636 13.07 29.54 -3.30
CA SER A 636 12.07 28.66 -2.72
C SER A 636 12.74 27.45 -2.07
N VAL A 637 12.12 26.91 -1.03
CA VAL A 637 12.54 25.68 -0.38
C VAL A 637 11.45 24.63 -0.45
N THR A 638 11.84 23.38 -0.68
CA THR A 638 10.96 22.23 -0.62
C THR A 638 11.55 21.22 0.35
N LEU A 639 10.85 20.95 1.44
CA LEU A 639 11.23 19.93 2.43
C LEU A 639 10.73 18.56 1.96
N GLN A 640 11.59 17.57 1.98
CA GLN A 640 11.29 16.17 1.68
C GLN A 640 11.08 15.37 2.97
N ALA A 641 10.35 14.27 2.87
CA ALA A 641 10.02 13.42 4.02
C ALA A 641 11.24 12.87 4.79
N ASN A 642 12.40 12.81 4.14
CA ASN A 642 13.66 12.35 4.75
C ASN A 642 14.46 13.46 5.45
N GLY A 643 13.88 14.66 5.63
CA GLY A 643 14.57 15.82 6.25
C GLY A 643 15.53 16.56 5.32
N GLN A 644 15.59 16.21 4.05
CA GLN A 644 16.32 16.99 3.05
C GLN A 644 15.51 18.18 2.58
N VAL A 645 16.18 19.32 2.42
CA VAL A 645 15.60 20.55 1.84
C VAL A 645 16.28 20.84 0.51
N ILE A 646 15.49 21.05 -0.52
CA ILE A 646 15.95 21.54 -1.80
C ILE A 646 15.68 23.04 -1.85
N TYR A 647 16.73 23.84 -1.87
CA TYR A 647 16.67 25.29 -2.11
C TYR A 647 16.88 25.58 -3.60
N ASN A 648 15.99 26.32 -4.19
CA ASN A 648 16.09 26.83 -5.55
C ASN A 648 16.20 28.35 -5.51
N PRO A 649 17.36 28.94 -5.89
CA PRO A 649 17.48 30.38 -6.02
C PRO A 649 16.48 30.95 -7.02
N ALA A 650 15.98 32.15 -6.78
CA ALA A 650 15.22 32.88 -7.77
C ALA A 650 16.09 33.12 -9.02
N SER A 651 15.46 33.14 -10.19
CA SER A 651 16.18 33.29 -11.46
C SER A 651 17.08 34.55 -11.48
N GLY A 652 18.37 34.34 -11.73
CA GLY A 652 19.34 35.42 -11.76
C GLY A 652 19.77 36.02 -10.41
N PHE A 653 19.24 35.53 -9.32
CA PHE A 653 19.63 36.01 -7.98
C PHE A 653 21.07 35.58 -7.65
N SER A 654 21.82 36.53 -7.06
CA SER A 654 23.09 36.28 -6.38
C SER A 654 23.16 37.15 -5.13
N GLY A 655 23.72 36.63 -4.06
CA GLY A 655 23.75 37.28 -2.76
C GLY A 655 23.36 36.32 -1.64
N SER A 656 23.13 36.85 -0.45
CA SER A 656 22.75 36.07 0.71
C SER A 656 21.23 35.92 0.80
N ASP A 657 20.78 34.69 1.08
CA ASP A 657 19.38 34.37 1.39
C ASP A 657 19.33 33.51 2.65
N THR A 658 18.16 33.44 3.28
CA THR A 658 17.99 32.69 4.52
C THR A 658 16.61 32.09 4.59
N PHE A 659 16.53 30.87 5.15
CA PHE A 659 15.27 30.29 5.59
C PHE A 659 15.40 29.78 7.03
N SER A 660 14.29 29.61 7.74
CA SER A 660 14.28 29.05 9.09
C SER A 660 13.53 27.74 9.11
N PHE A 661 14.00 26.82 9.92
CA PHE A 661 13.37 25.52 10.13
C PHE A 661 13.11 25.28 11.61
N ASN A 662 12.14 24.47 11.90
CA ASN A 662 11.86 23.88 13.20
C ASN A 662 12.24 22.39 13.18
N VAL A 663 12.86 21.93 14.25
CA VAL A 663 13.05 20.50 14.52
C VAL A 663 12.20 20.12 15.71
N THR A 664 11.50 19.02 15.63
CA THR A 664 10.61 18.49 16.68
C THR A 664 10.95 17.04 16.95
N ASP A 665 11.08 16.67 18.21
CA ASP A 665 11.29 15.28 18.64
C ASP A 665 9.96 14.49 18.63
N SER A 666 10.05 13.20 18.99
CA SER A 666 8.90 12.31 19.06
C SER A 666 7.94 12.63 20.23
N PHE A 667 8.34 13.47 21.16
CA PHE A 667 7.55 13.91 22.31
C PHE A 667 6.95 15.32 22.14
N GLY A 668 7.21 15.97 21.00
CA GLY A 668 6.65 17.25 20.62
C GLY A 668 7.43 18.46 21.12
N ALA A 669 8.58 18.27 21.81
CA ALA A 669 9.47 19.39 22.12
C ALA A 669 10.23 19.83 20.85
N SER A 670 10.51 21.12 20.74
CA SER A 670 11.05 21.64 19.49
C SER A 670 12.06 22.78 19.68
N ALA A 671 12.89 22.97 18.65
CA ALA A 671 13.83 24.07 18.54
C ALA A 671 13.86 24.62 17.11
N THR A 672 14.29 25.87 16.96
CA THR A 672 14.36 26.53 15.66
C THR A 672 15.75 27.03 15.37
N ALA A 673 16.14 26.98 14.09
CA ALA A 673 17.38 27.62 13.63
C ALA A 673 17.22 28.18 12.22
N THR A 674 18.22 28.96 11.81
CA THR A 674 18.23 29.59 10.49
C THR A 674 19.39 29.08 9.66
N ILE A 675 19.12 28.76 8.43
CA ILE A 675 20.10 28.40 7.41
C ILE A 675 20.38 29.64 6.55
N SER A 676 21.65 29.96 6.40
CA SER A 676 22.13 31.03 5.50
C SER A 676 22.69 30.40 4.22
N ILE A 677 22.35 30.98 3.09
CA ILE A 677 22.78 30.47 1.78
C ILE A 677 23.44 31.63 1.01
N GLN A 678 24.66 31.46 0.59
CA GLN A 678 25.34 32.38 -0.31
C GLN A 678 25.16 31.90 -1.75
N VAL A 679 24.42 32.61 -2.54
CA VAL A 679 24.26 32.36 -3.97
C VAL A 679 25.34 33.12 -4.73
N ILE A 680 26.21 32.39 -5.41
CA ILE A 680 27.35 32.90 -6.17
C ILE A 680 26.85 33.22 -7.59
N ALA A 681 27.22 34.36 -8.10
CA ALA A 681 26.84 34.79 -9.45
C ALA A 681 27.34 33.77 -10.51
N SER A 682 26.51 33.47 -11.47
CA SER A 682 26.89 32.62 -12.60
C SER A 682 27.81 33.37 -13.54
N LEU A 683 28.86 32.73 -13.97
CA LEU A 683 29.68 33.28 -15.05
C LEU A 683 28.83 33.31 -16.34
N ALA A 684 28.82 34.45 -17.00
CA ALA A 684 28.23 34.54 -18.32
C ALA A 684 29.18 33.94 -19.40
N ALA A 685 28.61 33.39 -20.45
CA ALA A 685 29.39 33.06 -21.64
C ALA A 685 30.07 34.33 -22.19
N PRO A 686 31.27 34.21 -22.77
CA PRO A 686 31.97 35.38 -23.31
C PRO A 686 31.21 35.93 -24.52
N ASP A 687 31.46 37.22 -24.78
CA ASP A 687 30.99 37.84 -26.01
C ASP A 687 31.77 37.29 -27.25
N ALA A 688 31.20 37.37 -28.42
CA ALA A 688 31.85 36.96 -29.65
C ALA A 688 33.12 37.79 -29.89
N PRO A 689 34.24 37.12 -30.25
CA PRO A 689 35.44 37.86 -30.56
C PRO A 689 35.21 38.77 -31.75
N SER A 690 35.86 39.95 -31.73
CA SER A 690 35.73 40.95 -32.78
C SER A 690 37.07 41.18 -33.47
N ASN A 691 37.06 41.89 -34.60
CA ASN A 691 38.23 42.32 -35.35
C ASN A 691 39.17 41.15 -35.73
N LEU A 692 38.59 39.97 -36.11
CA LEU A 692 39.44 38.92 -36.69
C LEU A 692 40.12 39.44 -37.93
N THR A 693 41.44 39.35 -37.95
CA THR A 693 42.33 39.79 -39.04
C THR A 693 43.38 38.72 -39.35
N SER A 694 43.98 38.83 -40.48
CA SER A 694 45.17 38.01 -40.83
C SER A 694 46.32 38.89 -41.33
N SER A 695 47.54 38.49 -40.94
CA SER A 695 48.78 39.12 -41.46
C SER A 695 49.75 38.01 -41.89
N VAL A 696 50.58 38.30 -42.87
CA VAL A 696 51.65 37.39 -43.27
C VAL A 696 52.87 37.69 -42.40
N LEU A 697 53.23 36.69 -41.55
CA LEU A 697 54.43 36.80 -40.72
C LEU A 697 55.73 36.53 -41.46
N LYS A 698 55.77 35.55 -42.36
CA LYS A 698 56.92 35.12 -43.06
C LYS A 698 56.56 34.29 -44.28
N THR A 699 57.18 34.46 -45.36
CA THR A 699 57.11 33.56 -46.55
C THR A 699 58.25 32.62 -46.46
N LEU A 700 58.00 31.30 -46.45
CA LEU A 700 59.01 30.25 -46.52
C LEU A 700 59.00 29.61 -47.89
N THR A 701 60.10 29.47 -48.45
CA THR A 701 60.27 28.72 -49.71
C THR A 701 60.57 27.27 -49.29
N VAL A 702 59.71 26.38 -49.71
CA VAL A 702 59.84 24.92 -49.48
C VAL A 702 60.13 24.28 -50.79
N THR A 703 61.26 23.59 -50.92
CA THR A 703 61.64 22.84 -52.12
C THR A 703 61.26 21.34 -51.83
N ASP A 704 60.23 20.86 -52.50
CA ASP A 704 59.91 19.43 -52.53
C ASP A 704 60.12 18.89 -53.97
N LYS A 705 60.99 17.88 -54.14
CA LYS A 705 61.32 17.22 -55.43
C LYS A 705 61.74 18.19 -56.53
N GLY A 706 62.47 19.24 -56.18
CA GLY A 706 63.05 20.19 -57.18
C GLY A 706 62.10 21.27 -57.66
N LYS A 707 60.94 21.38 -57.06
CA LYS A 707 59.98 22.45 -57.32
C LYS A 707 59.89 23.35 -56.09
N GLU A 708 60.23 24.61 -56.26
CA GLU A 708 60.05 25.61 -55.23
C GLU A 708 58.59 26.01 -55.10
N THR A 709 58.05 25.89 -53.97
CA THR A 709 56.71 26.42 -53.61
C THR A 709 56.88 27.37 -52.43
N SER A 710 56.29 28.54 -52.54
CA SER A 710 56.27 29.50 -51.47
C SER A 710 55.09 29.17 -50.53
N GLN A 711 55.33 28.95 -49.27
CA GLN A 711 54.28 28.87 -48.24
C GLN A 711 54.41 30.10 -47.37
N ALA A 712 53.27 30.78 -47.17
CA ALA A 712 53.15 31.87 -46.24
C ALA A 712 52.83 31.37 -44.84
N LEU A 713 53.50 31.79 -43.81
CA LEU A 713 53.09 31.66 -42.44
C LEU A 713 52.19 32.87 -42.15
N ILE A 714 50.95 32.60 -41.87
CA ILE A 714 49.97 33.61 -41.56
C ILE A 714 49.71 33.62 -40.06
N GLU A 715 49.41 34.79 -39.53
CA GLU A 715 48.95 34.98 -38.20
C GLU A 715 47.50 35.49 -38.24
N LEU A 716 46.66 34.88 -37.50
CA LEU A 716 45.28 35.33 -37.24
C LEU A 716 45.26 36.00 -35.89
N ASN A 717 44.76 37.24 -35.83
CA ASN A 717 44.59 37.98 -34.60
C ASN A 717 43.15 38.45 -34.47
N TRP A 718 42.65 38.45 -33.24
CA TRP A 718 41.30 38.97 -32.88
C TRP A 718 41.36 39.74 -31.56
N ASN A 719 40.34 40.51 -31.27
CA ASN A 719 40.21 41.16 -29.96
C ASN A 719 39.85 40.16 -28.90
N THR A 720 40.40 40.33 -27.69
CA THR A 720 40.01 39.53 -26.54
C THR A 720 38.56 39.74 -26.23
N SER A 721 37.87 38.66 -25.81
CA SER A 721 36.51 38.73 -25.27
C SER A 721 36.57 38.64 -23.75
N ASP A 722 35.82 39.50 -23.08
CA ASP A 722 35.74 39.45 -21.62
C ASP A 722 35.29 38.09 -21.14
N ASN A 723 35.88 37.60 -20.05
CA ASN A 723 35.63 36.26 -19.44
C ASN A 723 36.00 35.08 -20.34
N ALA A 724 36.58 35.23 -21.48
CA ALA A 724 37.08 34.13 -22.31
C ALA A 724 38.31 33.47 -21.68
N THR A 725 38.31 32.15 -21.65
CA THR A 725 39.49 31.35 -21.24
C THR A 725 40.21 30.73 -22.44
N THR A 726 39.46 30.47 -23.47
CA THR A 726 40.00 29.92 -24.74
C THR A 726 39.20 30.42 -25.94
N TYR A 727 39.74 30.22 -27.12
CA TYR A 727 39.11 30.56 -28.39
C TYR A 727 39.14 29.35 -29.31
N ASN A 728 38.03 29.08 -29.95
CA ASN A 728 37.93 28.05 -30.98
C ASN A 728 37.98 28.69 -32.37
N VAL A 729 38.92 28.29 -33.19
CA VAL A 729 39.10 28.79 -34.53
C VAL A 729 38.50 27.79 -35.51
N PHE A 730 37.64 28.26 -36.37
CA PHE A 730 36.99 27.49 -37.40
C PHE A 730 37.52 27.90 -38.75
N ARG A 731 37.81 26.91 -39.60
CA ARG A 731 38.33 27.10 -40.97
C ARG A 731 37.47 26.34 -41.95
N CYS A 732 37.20 26.97 -43.10
CA CYS A 732 36.62 26.25 -44.23
C CYS A 732 37.36 26.60 -45.53
N THR A 733 37.41 25.66 -46.47
CA THR A 733 38.00 25.85 -47.82
C THR A 733 36.90 26.33 -48.75
N GLU A 734 37.20 27.41 -49.53
CA GLU A 734 36.26 27.86 -50.54
C GLU A 734 36.18 26.85 -51.71
N GLN A 735 34.96 26.42 -51.98
CA GLN A 735 34.62 25.56 -53.11
C GLN A 735 33.86 26.37 -54.15
N LEU A 736 34.33 26.31 -55.41
CA LEU A 736 33.65 26.90 -56.57
C LEU A 736 32.70 25.84 -57.14
N THR A 737 31.42 26.06 -57.04
CA THR A 737 30.40 25.21 -57.65
C THR A 737 29.59 26.00 -58.65
N GLY A 738 29.18 25.35 -59.75
CA GLY A 738 28.35 25.98 -60.76
C GLY A 738 28.91 25.86 -62.19
N THR A 739 28.18 26.30 -63.23
CA THR A 739 28.52 26.25 -64.64
C THR A 739 29.42 27.42 -64.99
N ARG A 740 30.11 27.34 -66.19
CA ARG A 740 31.11 28.33 -66.70
C ARG A 740 30.66 29.82 -66.70
N ARG A 741 29.35 30.09 -66.55
CA ARG A 741 28.76 31.46 -66.51
C ARG A 741 28.20 31.90 -65.14
N ASN A 742 27.98 30.97 -64.27
CA ASN A 742 27.47 31.27 -62.88
C ASN A 742 28.23 30.39 -61.84
N LYS A 743 29.33 30.91 -61.35
CA LYS A 743 30.07 30.26 -60.25
C LYS A 743 29.58 30.83 -58.91
N THR A 744 29.11 29.96 -58.06
CA THR A 744 28.84 30.28 -56.65
C THR A 744 30.00 29.78 -55.80
N VAL A 745 30.43 30.61 -54.86
CA VAL A 745 31.45 30.26 -53.85
C VAL A 745 30.71 29.78 -52.65
N SER A 746 30.92 28.56 -52.23
CA SER A 746 30.41 28.02 -50.98
C SER A 746 31.54 27.67 -50.02
N CYS A 747 31.28 27.79 -48.74
CA CYS A 747 32.25 27.49 -47.69
C CYS A 747 31.51 26.88 -46.51
N ASN A 748 31.73 25.61 -46.25
CA ASN A 748 31.06 24.87 -45.14
C ASN A 748 32.06 24.68 -44.01
N TYR A 749 31.76 25.26 -42.84
CA TYR A 749 32.53 25.09 -41.62
C TYR A 749 32.18 23.75 -40.97
N SER A 750 33.23 23.08 -40.45
CA SER A 750 32.98 21.91 -39.57
C SER A 750 32.27 22.32 -38.30
N SER A 751 31.51 21.44 -37.71
CA SER A 751 30.94 21.61 -36.36
C SER A 751 32.00 21.51 -35.26
N THR A 752 33.17 20.97 -35.57
CA THR A 752 34.33 20.94 -34.65
C THR A 752 35.34 22.03 -35.01
N PRO A 753 35.94 22.70 -34.01
CA PRO A 753 36.94 23.72 -34.26
C PRO A 753 38.17 23.12 -34.99
N TYR A 754 38.74 23.89 -35.88
CA TYR A 754 40.01 23.56 -36.57
C TYR A 754 41.19 23.63 -35.61
N LYS A 755 41.22 24.65 -34.73
CA LYS A 755 42.19 24.84 -33.66
C LYS A 755 41.54 25.48 -32.46
N THR A 756 42.09 25.29 -31.26
CA THR A 756 41.79 26.01 -30.06
C THR A 756 43.01 26.77 -29.55
N SER A 757 42.84 28.00 -29.13
CA SER A 757 43.87 28.86 -28.58
C SER A 757 43.52 29.38 -27.20
N SER A 758 44.47 29.49 -26.30
CA SER A 758 44.34 30.23 -25.02
C SER A 758 44.72 31.69 -25.13
N THR A 759 45.19 32.15 -26.30
CA THR A 759 45.51 33.53 -26.63
C THR A 759 44.58 34.03 -27.75
N ASN A 760 44.51 35.33 -27.92
CA ASN A 760 43.74 35.97 -28.97
C ASN A 760 44.41 35.97 -30.37
N ASN A 761 45.33 35.02 -30.60
CA ASN A 761 45.99 34.82 -31.90
C ASN A 761 46.35 33.36 -32.10
N ILE A 762 46.56 32.98 -33.35
CA ILE A 762 47.25 31.77 -33.77
C ILE A 762 48.10 32.04 -35.04
N ALA A 763 49.21 31.33 -35.14
CA ALA A 763 49.97 31.29 -36.37
C ALA A 763 49.84 29.92 -37.06
N GLU A 764 49.72 29.91 -38.39
CA GLU A 764 49.65 28.66 -39.14
C GLU A 764 50.24 28.84 -40.59
N SER A 765 50.69 27.75 -41.19
CA SER A 765 51.06 27.75 -42.55
C SER A 765 49.88 27.90 -43.51
N HIS A 766 49.90 28.81 -44.43
CA HIS A 766 48.84 29.03 -45.39
C HIS A 766 48.76 27.79 -46.31
N PRO A 767 47.51 27.23 -46.45
CA PRO A 767 47.33 25.94 -47.13
C PRO A 767 47.44 25.96 -48.61
N GLY A 768 47.78 27.09 -49.24
CA GLY A 768 47.99 27.24 -50.65
C GLY A 768 46.74 27.38 -51.52
N TYR A 769 45.56 27.51 -50.85
CA TYR A 769 44.28 27.74 -51.51
C TYR A 769 43.46 28.69 -50.65
N THR A 770 42.38 29.30 -51.16
CA THR A 770 41.60 30.28 -50.43
C THR A 770 40.80 29.59 -49.34
N VAL A 771 40.97 30.10 -48.13
CA VAL A 771 40.26 29.64 -46.91
C VAL A 771 39.57 30.81 -46.22
N ARG A 772 38.54 30.51 -45.44
CA ARG A 772 37.91 31.48 -44.54
C ARG A 772 38.03 31.04 -43.11
N TYR A 773 38.12 32.00 -42.21
CA TYR A 773 38.22 31.79 -40.78
C TYR A 773 37.16 32.59 -40.04
N LYS A 774 36.71 32.05 -38.91
CA LYS A 774 35.94 32.72 -37.86
C LYS A 774 36.31 32.11 -36.53
N VAL A 775 36.05 32.83 -35.45
CA VAL A 775 36.49 32.46 -34.12
C VAL A 775 35.33 32.62 -33.14
N THR A 776 35.23 31.70 -32.16
CA THR A 776 34.38 31.85 -31.00
C THR A 776 35.21 31.96 -29.72
N ALA A 777 34.69 32.58 -28.70
CA ALA A 777 35.31 32.65 -27.39
C ALA A 777 34.62 31.64 -26.46
N CYS A 778 35.34 30.99 -25.58
CA CYS A 778 34.84 29.97 -24.68
C CYS A 778 35.26 30.20 -23.25
N ASN A 779 34.41 29.89 -22.33
CA ASN A 779 34.71 29.73 -20.92
C ASN A 779 33.89 28.54 -20.34
N LYS A 780 33.94 28.34 -19.03
CA LYS A 780 33.17 27.27 -18.34
C LYS A 780 31.64 27.46 -18.45
N ALA A 781 31.14 28.66 -18.75
CA ALA A 781 29.71 28.92 -18.90
C ALA A 781 29.19 28.65 -20.31
N GLY A 782 30.08 28.58 -21.30
CA GLY A 782 29.69 28.27 -22.68
C GLY A 782 30.61 28.89 -23.74
N GLU A 783 30.13 28.80 -24.97
CA GLU A 783 30.77 29.30 -26.17
C GLU A 783 29.98 30.50 -26.74
N SER A 784 30.66 31.53 -27.19
CA SER A 784 30.10 32.74 -27.79
C SER A 784 29.56 32.51 -29.21
N GLY A 785 28.91 33.50 -29.77
CA GLY A 785 28.70 33.61 -31.19
C GLY A 785 30.04 33.71 -31.96
N PHE A 786 29.96 33.64 -33.28
CA PHE A 786 31.15 33.78 -34.15
C PHE A 786 31.60 35.25 -34.28
N SER A 787 32.93 35.44 -34.44
CA SER A 787 33.50 36.68 -34.88
C SER A 787 33.05 37.08 -36.28
N ASN A 788 33.51 38.23 -36.80
CA ASN A 788 33.51 38.46 -38.23
C ASN A 788 34.26 37.36 -38.95
N GLU A 789 33.89 37.13 -40.19
CA GLU A 789 34.58 36.16 -41.09
C GLU A 789 35.68 36.90 -41.88
N ILE A 790 36.83 36.30 -42.00
CA ILE A 790 37.86 36.77 -42.88
C ILE A 790 38.18 35.76 -43.97
N ARG A 791 38.59 36.29 -45.14
CA ARG A 791 38.97 35.49 -46.31
C ARG A 791 40.48 35.66 -46.53
N VAL A 792 41.21 34.58 -46.55
CA VAL A 792 42.65 34.56 -46.78
C VAL A 792 42.88 33.80 -48.08
N THR A 793 43.57 34.50 -49.01
CA THR A 793 43.96 33.97 -50.35
C THR A 793 45.44 33.72 -50.38
N PRO A 794 45.85 32.73 -51.19
CA PRO A 794 47.31 32.42 -51.39
C PRO A 794 48.20 33.64 -51.75
#